data_4b4a202b38cecd335899dc507f438076
#
_entry.id   4b4a202b38cecd335899dc507f438076
#
_cell.length_a   1.000
_cell.length_b   1.000
_cell.length_c   1.000
_cell.angle_alpha   90.00
_cell.angle_beta   90.00
_cell.angle_gamma   90.00
#
_symmetry.space_group_name_H-M   'P 1'
#
loop_
_entity.id
_entity.type
_entity.pdbx_description
1 polymer ?
#
loop_
_entity_poly.entity_id
_entity_poly.type
_entity_poly.pdbx_seq_one_letter_code
_entity_poly.pdbx_strand_id
1 'polypeptide(L)'
;MAAALSLSLKLVCFHAFTISLLASNHLGQSADTYIVHMDSSAMPKPFSGHHGWYSSMLSSVSDASTPTGAAVTPSTTAKLIYTYSNSINGFSASLTLSELEALKKSPGYLSSTPDQFVQPHTTRSHEFLGLRRGSGAWTASNYGNGVIIGLVDSGIWPESASFKDEGMGKPPSRWKGACVADANFTSSMCNNKIIGARYYNRGFLAKYPDETISMNSSRDSEGHGTHTSSTAAGAFVEGVSYFGYANGTAAGMAPRAWIAVYKAIWSGRIAQSDALAAIDQAIEDGVDILSLSFSFGNNSLNLNPISIACFTAMEKGIFVAASAGNDGNAFGTLSNGEPWVTTVGAGTMDRDLYGILTLGNGVQIPFPSWYPGNPSPQNTPLALSECDSSEEYLKIRGYIVVCITSEFIMETQAYYAREANATAAVFISEKAMFLDDTRTEYPSAFLLLKDGQTVIDYINKSSDPRASMAFQKTEMGTKPAPMVDIYSSRGPFIQCPNVLKPDILAPGTSVLAAWPSNTPVSDNFYHQWYSDFNVLSGTSMATAHVAGVAALVKAVHPNWSPAAIRSALMTTANTLDNTQNPVKEVSNDTVTALDMGAGQVNPNKALDPGLIYNATAEDYVQLLCAMGFTAKEIQKITRSSYECLNPSLDLNYPSFIAYFNDESSAPDELVQVFHRTVTNVGEGQSNYTAELTPLKGLKVKVDPEKLVFNCKHETLSYNLTLEGPKSMTEYLVYGHLSWVSDGGKYVVRSPIVATRMDPGMAPDFFGGF
;
A
#
# COMPACT_ATOMS: atom_id res chain seq x y z
N MET A 1 46.56 20.76 38.99
CA MET A 1 46.49 20.25 37.59
C MET A 1 45.08 20.30 36.99
N ALA A 2 44.02 20.07 37.72
CA ALA A 2 42.64 20.10 37.17
C ALA A 2 42.12 21.51 36.81
N ALA A 3 42.59 22.59 37.47
CA ALA A 3 42.15 23.96 37.18
C ALA A 3 42.79 24.56 35.92
N ALA A 4 43.97 24.08 35.52
CA ALA A 4 44.65 24.56 34.30
C ALA A 4 44.06 23.94 33.00
N LEU A 5 43.55 22.70 33.08
CA LEU A 5 42.89 22.05 31.92
C LEU A 5 41.51 22.66 31.62
N SER A 6 40.76 23.12 32.64
CA SER A 6 39.44 23.74 32.46
C SER A 6 39.52 25.11 31.77
N LEU A 7 40.59 25.86 31.99
CA LEU A 7 40.76 27.18 31.37
C LEU A 7 41.21 27.07 29.90
N SER A 8 42.06 26.08 29.58
CA SER A 8 42.49 25.81 28.21
C SER A 8 41.34 25.32 27.31
N LEU A 9 40.43 24.49 27.84
CA LEU A 9 39.29 23.99 27.10
C LEU A 9 38.24 25.08 26.81
N LYS A 10 38.05 26.03 27.75
CA LYS A 10 37.15 27.19 27.54
C LYS A 10 37.69 28.18 26.53
N LEU A 11 39.02 28.36 26.46
CA LEU A 11 39.65 29.26 25.50
C LEU A 11 39.59 28.67 24.07
N VAL A 12 39.77 27.36 23.91
CA VAL A 12 39.68 26.67 22.64
C VAL A 12 38.23 26.68 22.11
N CYS A 13 37.23 26.47 22.97
CA CYS A 13 35.80 26.58 22.57
C CYS A 13 35.42 28.02 22.18
N PHE A 14 35.99 29.05 22.86
CA PHE A 14 35.69 30.44 22.51
C PHE A 14 36.33 30.86 21.17
N HIS A 15 37.57 30.40 20.88
CA HIS A 15 38.20 30.63 19.56
C HIS A 15 37.59 29.83 18.43
N ALA A 16 37.08 28.60 18.70
CA ALA A 16 36.32 27.82 17.70
C ALA A 16 34.98 28.49 17.37
N PHE A 17 34.30 29.07 18.40
CA PHE A 17 33.03 29.79 18.17
C PHE A 17 33.23 31.13 17.44
N THR A 18 34.32 31.87 17.72
CA THR A 18 34.63 33.12 17.01
C THR A 18 35.16 32.89 15.58
N ILE A 19 35.88 31.78 15.33
CA ILE A 19 36.27 31.39 13.97
C ILE A 19 35.06 30.90 13.20
N SER A 20 34.08 30.20 13.82
CA SER A 20 32.83 29.82 13.18
C SER A 20 31.94 31.02 12.84
N LEU A 21 31.92 32.07 13.66
CA LEU A 21 31.21 33.32 13.41
C LEU A 21 31.90 34.20 12.34
N LEU A 22 33.24 34.14 12.20
CA LEU A 22 34.01 34.86 11.18
C LEU A 22 34.01 34.11 9.84
N ALA A 23 33.86 32.77 9.84
CA ALA A 23 33.69 31.97 8.62
C ALA A 23 32.27 32.11 8.01
N SER A 24 31.28 32.51 8.80
CA SER A 24 29.89 32.73 8.33
C SER A 24 29.73 34.02 7.52
N ASN A 25 30.71 34.91 7.51
CA ASN A 25 30.64 36.18 6.78
C ASN A 25 31.32 36.18 5.40
N HIS A 26 31.80 35.01 4.93
CA HIS A 26 32.39 34.88 3.57
C HIS A 26 31.77 33.75 2.74
N LEU A 27 30.63 33.19 3.13
CA LEU A 27 29.78 32.46 2.22
C LEU A 27 29.10 33.50 1.31
N GLY A 28 29.55 33.60 0.08
CA GLY A 28 28.87 34.38 -0.94
C GLY A 28 27.38 34.03 -0.92
N GLN A 29 26.50 35.04 -0.87
CA GLN A 29 25.05 34.82 -0.86
C GLN A 29 24.69 33.99 -2.08
N SER A 30 24.40 32.71 -1.89
CA SER A 30 23.90 31.84 -2.97
C SER A 30 22.59 32.44 -3.48
N ALA A 31 22.49 32.65 -4.80
CA ALA A 31 21.22 33.01 -5.39
C ALA A 31 20.32 31.77 -5.46
N ASP A 32 19.06 31.95 -5.13
CA ASP A 32 18.03 30.96 -5.25
C ASP A 32 16.97 31.40 -6.26
N THR A 33 16.17 30.49 -6.78
CA THR A 33 15.14 30.81 -7.77
C THR A 33 13.81 31.15 -7.08
N TYR A 34 13.18 32.23 -7.56
CA TYR A 34 11.87 32.70 -7.05
C TYR A 34 10.91 32.94 -8.21
N ILE A 35 9.62 32.59 -7.96
CA ILE A 35 8.48 32.95 -8.79
C ILE A 35 7.88 34.21 -8.19
N VAL A 36 7.82 35.29 -8.98
CA VAL A 36 7.38 36.62 -8.55
C VAL A 36 6.09 36.99 -9.24
N HIS A 37 5.08 37.37 -8.46
CA HIS A 37 3.80 37.87 -8.95
C HIS A 37 3.82 39.40 -9.01
N MET A 38 3.37 39.93 -10.13
CA MET A 38 3.37 41.37 -10.40
C MET A 38 1.98 41.89 -10.78
N ASP A 39 1.66 43.08 -10.36
CA ASP A 39 0.51 43.83 -10.86
C ASP A 39 0.82 44.38 -12.24
N SER A 40 0.22 43.83 -13.27
CA SER A 40 0.42 44.24 -14.66
C SER A 40 -0.04 45.68 -14.92
N SER A 41 -0.96 46.21 -14.11
CA SER A 41 -1.43 47.60 -14.22
C SER A 41 -0.39 48.62 -13.78
N ALA A 42 0.61 48.22 -13.02
CA ALA A 42 1.73 49.03 -12.56
C ALA A 42 2.87 49.17 -13.59
N MET A 43 2.76 48.53 -14.77
CA MET A 43 3.79 48.62 -15.83
C MET A 43 3.95 50.05 -16.34
N PRO A 44 5.16 50.65 -16.30
CA PRO A 44 5.37 51.98 -16.77
C PRO A 44 5.17 52.12 -18.29
N LYS A 45 4.59 53.23 -18.74
CA LYS A 45 4.26 53.49 -20.15
C LYS A 45 5.41 53.31 -21.18
N PRO A 46 6.72 53.51 -20.86
CA PRO A 46 7.80 53.31 -21.81
C PRO A 46 8.00 51.85 -22.24
N PHE A 47 7.48 50.87 -21.50
CA PHE A 47 7.61 49.45 -21.83
C PHE A 47 6.49 48.97 -22.74
N SER A 48 6.88 48.34 -23.86
CA SER A 48 5.93 47.74 -24.81
C SER A 48 5.48 46.32 -24.42
N GLY A 49 6.06 45.75 -23.34
CA GLY A 49 5.73 44.41 -22.86
C GLY A 49 6.39 44.08 -21.53
N HIS A 50 5.78 43.10 -20.82
CA HIS A 50 6.16 42.70 -19.45
C HIS A 50 7.61 42.22 -19.36
N HIS A 51 8.14 41.50 -20.37
CA HIS A 51 9.51 41.00 -20.39
C HIS A 51 10.56 42.14 -20.24
N GLY A 52 10.41 43.22 -21.00
CA GLY A 52 11.30 44.39 -20.91
C GLY A 52 11.21 45.09 -19.56
N TRP A 53 10.00 45.20 -19.02
CA TRP A 53 9.78 45.79 -17.70
C TRP A 53 10.43 44.96 -16.58
N TYR A 54 10.22 43.64 -16.57
CA TYR A 54 10.80 42.75 -15.56
C TYR A 54 12.33 42.65 -15.65
N SER A 55 12.88 42.65 -16.86
CA SER A 55 14.33 42.67 -17.08
C SER A 55 14.95 43.99 -16.56
N SER A 56 14.32 45.14 -16.81
CA SER A 56 14.77 46.44 -16.30
C SER A 56 14.72 46.52 -14.77
N MET A 57 13.66 45.95 -14.17
CA MET A 57 13.49 45.88 -12.71
C MET A 57 14.57 45.02 -12.07
N LEU A 58 14.87 43.85 -12.63
CA LEU A 58 15.92 42.94 -12.15
C LEU A 58 17.30 43.59 -12.25
N SER A 59 17.58 44.36 -13.31
CA SER A 59 18.81 45.12 -13.43
C SER A 59 18.95 46.17 -12.34
N SER A 60 17.87 46.89 -12.03
CA SER A 60 17.89 47.95 -11.00
C SER A 60 18.13 47.45 -9.58
N VAL A 61 17.64 46.25 -9.23
CA VAL A 61 17.86 45.64 -7.91
C VAL A 61 19.24 44.98 -7.81
N SER A 62 19.84 44.58 -8.93
CA SER A 62 21.24 44.07 -9.00
C SER A 62 22.26 45.15 -8.76
N ASP A 63 22.05 46.32 -9.33
CA ASP A 63 22.96 47.49 -9.17
C ASP A 63 22.95 48.04 -7.73
N ALA A 64 21.82 47.89 -7.03
CA ALA A 64 21.68 48.36 -5.65
C ALA A 64 22.43 47.50 -4.62
N SER A 65 22.87 46.30 -4.99
CA SER A 65 23.50 45.34 -4.08
C SER A 65 25.06 45.31 -4.24
N THR A 66 25.66 46.08 -5.15
CA THR A 66 27.12 46.12 -5.36
C THR A 66 27.75 47.24 -4.54
N PRO A 67 28.78 46.98 -3.69
CA PRO A 67 29.58 48.01 -3.07
C PRO A 67 30.32 48.81 -4.14
N THR A 68 30.25 50.13 -4.09
CA THR A 68 30.94 51.05 -4.96
C THR A 68 32.46 50.77 -5.01
N GLY A 69 32.98 50.22 -6.14
CA GLY A 69 34.41 50.12 -6.35
C GLY A 69 34.97 48.93 -7.16
N ALA A 70 34.18 47.98 -7.59
CA ALA A 70 34.66 46.87 -8.44
C ALA A 70 34.09 46.98 -9.85
N ALA A 71 34.96 46.98 -10.87
CA ALA A 71 34.55 46.92 -12.28
C ALA A 71 33.90 45.55 -12.56
N VAL A 72 32.58 45.52 -12.73
CA VAL A 72 31.82 44.31 -13.05
C VAL A 72 31.50 44.31 -14.54
N THR A 73 31.90 43.24 -15.21
CA THR A 73 31.37 42.90 -16.55
C THR A 73 29.87 42.55 -16.43
N PRO A 74 28.99 43.14 -17.22
CA PRO A 74 27.55 42.93 -17.07
C PRO A 74 27.14 41.55 -17.62
N SER A 75 26.82 40.62 -16.71
CA SER A 75 26.06 39.41 -17.04
C SER A 75 24.59 39.62 -16.66
N THR A 76 23.91 40.50 -17.39
CA THR A 76 22.52 40.91 -17.09
C THR A 76 21.44 39.98 -17.69
N THR A 77 21.81 39.02 -18.52
CA THR A 77 20.83 38.13 -19.21
C THR A 77 20.52 36.84 -18.49
N ALA A 78 21.23 36.47 -17.41
CA ALA A 78 21.11 35.17 -16.75
C ALA A 78 20.16 35.12 -15.56
N LYS A 79 19.61 36.24 -15.08
CA LYS A 79 18.79 36.27 -13.88
C LYS A 79 17.32 36.00 -14.14
N LEU A 80 16.74 36.53 -15.20
CA LEU A 80 15.35 36.26 -15.60
C LEU A 80 15.29 34.89 -16.27
N ILE A 81 14.47 33.99 -15.69
CA ILE A 81 14.32 32.62 -16.19
C ILE A 81 13.11 32.55 -17.14
N TYR A 82 11.94 32.94 -16.69
CA TYR A 82 10.72 32.98 -17.49
C TYR A 82 9.87 34.21 -17.20
N THR A 83 9.09 34.63 -18.19
CA THR A 83 8.03 35.66 -18.06
C THR A 83 6.69 34.99 -18.26
N TYR A 84 5.77 35.22 -17.35
CA TYR A 84 4.41 34.65 -17.36
C TYR A 84 3.39 35.78 -17.68
N SER A 85 2.46 35.49 -18.57
CA SER A 85 1.43 36.47 -18.98
C SER A 85 0.04 35.87 -19.21
N ASN A 86 -0.08 34.53 -19.18
CA ASN A 86 -1.34 33.80 -19.43
C ASN A 86 -1.90 33.14 -18.17
N SER A 87 -1.06 32.52 -17.34
CA SER A 87 -1.48 31.82 -16.11
C SER A 87 -1.39 32.76 -14.90
N ILE A 88 -0.31 33.53 -14.80
CA ILE A 88 -0.10 34.59 -13.81
C ILE A 88 0.55 35.79 -14.51
N ASN A 89 0.44 36.96 -13.93
CA ASN A 89 1.26 38.12 -14.33
C ASN A 89 2.50 38.12 -13.44
N GLY A 90 3.69 37.86 -14.03
CA GLY A 90 4.92 37.79 -13.26
C GLY A 90 6.09 37.17 -14.01
N PHE A 91 7.08 36.76 -13.26
CA PHE A 91 8.30 36.15 -13.79
C PHE A 91 8.95 35.21 -12.78
N SER A 92 9.87 34.38 -13.26
CA SER A 92 10.83 33.67 -12.39
C SER A 92 12.25 34.20 -12.62
N ALA A 93 13.01 34.28 -11.52
CA ALA A 93 14.37 34.80 -11.56
C ALA A 93 15.25 34.20 -10.46
N SER A 94 16.56 34.12 -10.74
CA SER A 94 17.56 33.74 -9.74
C SER A 94 17.99 34.98 -8.97
N LEU A 95 17.72 35.03 -7.66
CA LEU A 95 17.89 36.18 -6.78
C LEU A 95 18.63 35.81 -5.51
N THR A 96 19.51 36.66 -5.04
CA THR A 96 20.00 36.63 -3.66
C THR A 96 18.95 37.18 -2.72
N LEU A 97 19.04 36.87 -1.44
CA LEU A 97 18.10 37.39 -0.44
C LEU A 97 18.04 38.91 -0.41
N SER A 98 19.18 39.59 -0.62
CA SER A 98 19.26 41.07 -0.69
C SER A 98 18.55 41.64 -1.92
N GLU A 99 18.66 40.98 -3.06
CA GLU A 99 17.96 41.36 -4.29
C GLU A 99 16.46 41.11 -4.19
N LEU A 100 16.06 40.01 -3.56
CA LEU A 100 14.65 39.73 -3.28
C LEU A 100 14.02 40.78 -2.36
N GLU A 101 14.73 41.19 -1.30
CA GLU A 101 14.25 42.25 -0.39
C GLU A 101 14.19 43.63 -1.08
N ALA A 102 15.10 43.90 -2.01
CA ALA A 102 15.02 45.10 -2.84
C ALA A 102 13.83 45.03 -3.84
N LEU A 103 13.61 43.87 -4.45
CA LEU A 103 12.52 43.64 -5.38
C LEU A 103 11.14 43.78 -4.73
N LYS A 104 10.96 43.35 -3.45
CA LYS A 104 9.73 43.54 -2.68
C LYS A 104 9.28 44.99 -2.56
N LYS A 105 10.19 45.93 -2.71
CA LYS A 105 9.93 47.39 -2.66
C LYS A 105 9.62 47.99 -4.05
N SER A 106 9.69 47.20 -5.11
CA SER A 106 9.45 47.66 -6.46
C SER A 106 7.98 47.91 -6.75
N PRO A 107 7.63 48.94 -7.55
CA PRO A 107 6.25 49.16 -7.95
C PRO A 107 5.66 47.96 -8.67
N GLY A 108 4.44 47.57 -8.26
CA GLY A 108 3.74 46.44 -8.84
C GLY A 108 4.12 45.08 -8.28
N TYR A 109 5.04 44.97 -7.33
CA TYR A 109 5.30 43.71 -6.63
C TYR A 109 4.08 43.30 -5.78
N LEU A 110 3.60 42.06 -5.97
CA LEU A 110 2.50 41.52 -5.20
C LEU A 110 2.96 40.45 -4.18
N SER A 111 3.70 39.45 -4.66
CA SER A 111 4.24 38.37 -3.82
C SER A 111 5.39 37.65 -4.53
N SER A 112 6.14 36.88 -3.74
CA SER A 112 7.14 35.95 -4.28
C SER A 112 7.16 34.67 -3.48
N THR A 113 7.34 33.54 -4.17
CA THR A 113 7.50 32.20 -3.58
C THR A 113 8.81 31.60 -4.09
N PRO A 114 9.57 30.87 -3.24
CA PRO A 114 10.68 30.08 -3.71
C PRO A 114 10.21 29.11 -4.81
N ASP A 115 10.99 29.00 -5.88
CA ASP A 115 10.76 28.01 -6.92
C ASP A 115 11.15 26.64 -6.38
N GLN A 116 10.16 25.85 -6.06
CA GLN A 116 10.35 24.51 -5.52
C GLN A 116 10.30 23.49 -6.64
N PHE A 117 11.22 22.51 -6.59
CA PHE A 117 11.12 21.35 -7.46
C PHE A 117 9.80 20.63 -7.19
N VAL A 118 8.83 20.81 -8.07
CA VAL A 118 7.63 19.98 -8.13
C VAL A 118 8.05 18.67 -8.76
N GLN A 119 8.03 17.59 -7.98
CA GLN A 119 8.33 16.27 -8.50
C GLN A 119 7.13 15.77 -9.32
N PRO A 120 7.38 15.12 -10.48
CA PRO A 120 6.34 14.42 -11.20
C PRO A 120 5.69 13.41 -10.22
N HIS A 121 4.37 13.38 -10.15
CA HIS A 121 3.66 12.45 -9.31
C HIS A 121 3.99 11.02 -9.73
N THR A 122 4.34 10.19 -8.76
CA THR A 122 4.74 8.80 -8.91
C THR A 122 3.51 7.89 -9.04
N THR A 123 3.70 6.58 -9.21
CA THR A 123 2.61 5.59 -9.23
C THR A 123 1.84 5.47 -7.91
N ARG A 124 1.98 6.40 -7.02
CA ARG A 124 1.19 6.80 -5.85
C ARG A 124 1.35 5.96 -4.59
N SER A 125 1.37 4.63 -4.64
CA SER A 125 1.24 3.80 -3.42
C SER A 125 2.28 4.11 -2.34
N HIS A 126 3.54 4.33 -2.69
CA HIS A 126 4.57 4.68 -1.73
C HIS A 126 4.41 6.10 -1.16
N GLU A 127 3.98 7.07 -1.98
CA GLU A 127 3.68 8.44 -1.50
C GLU A 127 2.45 8.46 -0.60
N PHE A 128 1.41 7.70 -0.96
CA PHE A 128 0.21 7.54 -0.14
C PHE A 128 0.55 6.97 1.24
N LEU A 129 1.51 6.05 1.32
CA LEU A 129 2.06 5.54 2.57
C LEU A 129 3.08 6.49 3.24
N GLY A 130 3.31 7.67 2.69
CA GLY A 130 4.21 8.68 3.24
C GLY A 130 5.71 8.38 3.03
N LEU A 131 6.05 7.49 2.10
CA LEU A 131 7.42 7.21 1.72
C LEU A 131 7.89 8.24 0.68
N ARG A 132 8.91 9.03 1.03
CA ARG A 132 9.45 10.11 0.19
C ARG A 132 10.96 10.01 0.07
N ARG A 133 11.50 10.30 -1.12
CA ARG A 133 12.95 10.35 -1.35
C ARG A 133 13.59 11.37 -0.40
N GLY A 134 14.69 10.97 0.24
CA GLY A 134 15.50 11.86 1.10
C GLY A 134 14.92 12.13 2.49
N SER A 135 13.81 11.48 2.90
CA SER A 135 13.21 11.68 4.21
C SER A 135 12.53 10.42 4.76
N GLY A 136 12.16 10.45 6.05
CA GLY A 136 11.36 9.44 6.71
C GLY A 136 11.97 8.04 6.67
N ALA A 137 11.10 7.04 6.56
CA ALA A 137 11.47 5.63 6.65
C ALA A 137 12.47 5.19 5.55
N TRP A 138 12.38 5.75 4.35
CA TRP A 138 13.34 5.43 3.30
C TRP A 138 14.76 5.87 3.64
N THR A 139 14.94 7.07 4.17
CA THR A 139 16.27 7.55 4.59
C THR A 139 16.78 6.77 5.80
N ALA A 140 15.94 6.56 6.81
CA ALA A 140 16.33 5.87 8.05
C ALA A 140 16.74 4.42 7.81
N SER A 141 16.07 3.71 6.89
CA SER A 141 16.35 2.31 6.55
C SER A 141 17.36 2.16 5.40
N ASN A 142 17.90 3.27 4.85
CA ASN A 142 18.65 3.26 3.60
C ASN A 142 17.89 2.50 2.48
N TYR A 143 16.57 2.76 2.36
CA TYR A 143 15.65 2.15 1.37
C TYR A 143 15.54 0.63 1.47
N GLY A 144 15.71 0.05 2.66
CA GLY A 144 15.67 -1.40 2.91
C GLY A 144 16.96 -2.15 2.59
N ASN A 145 18.07 -1.43 2.44
CA ASN A 145 19.38 -2.04 2.21
C ASN A 145 19.75 -3.01 3.35
N GLY A 146 20.33 -4.14 3.01
CA GLY A 146 20.73 -5.17 3.98
C GLY A 146 19.71 -6.29 4.16
N VAL A 147 18.52 -6.19 3.55
CA VAL A 147 17.40 -7.15 3.71
C VAL A 147 17.13 -7.90 2.42
N ILE A 148 16.83 -9.19 2.53
CA ILE A 148 16.49 -10.08 1.42
C ILE A 148 15.00 -10.44 1.52
N ILE A 149 14.23 -10.13 0.47
CA ILE A 149 12.83 -10.50 0.34
C ILE A 149 12.74 -11.72 -0.57
N GLY A 150 12.25 -12.84 -0.05
CA GLY A 150 11.88 -14.03 -0.81
C GLY A 150 10.41 -13.94 -1.25
N LEU A 151 10.15 -14.13 -2.53
CA LEU A 151 8.79 -14.17 -3.08
C LEU A 151 8.52 -15.56 -3.65
N VAL A 152 7.47 -16.20 -3.13
CA VAL A 152 6.97 -17.47 -3.71
C VAL A 152 5.76 -17.10 -4.56
N ASP A 153 5.94 -17.14 -5.90
CA ASP A 153 4.98 -16.56 -6.83
C ASP A 153 5.11 -17.19 -8.25
N SER A 154 4.63 -16.51 -9.29
CA SER A 154 4.65 -16.95 -10.70
C SER A 154 6.00 -16.74 -11.40
N GLY A 155 7.04 -16.25 -10.71
CA GLY A 155 8.38 -16.00 -11.26
C GLY A 155 8.74 -14.52 -11.31
N ILE A 156 9.70 -14.15 -12.17
CA ILE A 156 10.18 -12.79 -12.35
C ILE A 156 10.55 -12.52 -13.80
N TRP A 157 10.34 -11.26 -14.26
CA TRP A 157 10.82 -10.76 -15.54
C TRP A 157 12.08 -9.92 -15.36
N PRO A 158 13.28 -10.51 -15.48
CA PRO A 158 14.53 -9.86 -15.07
C PRO A 158 14.91 -8.64 -15.92
N GLU A 159 14.39 -8.51 -17.14
CA GLU A 159 14.62 -7.39 -18.04
C GLU A 159 13.85 -6.13 -17.64
N SER A 160 12.88 -6.23 -16.74
CA SER A 160 12.13 -5.06 -16.27
C SER A 160 13.07 -4.01 -15.67
N ALA A 161 12.83 -2.75 -16.03
CA ALA A 161 13.54 -1.61 -15.46
C ALA A 161 13.43 -1.52 -13.92
N SER A 162 12.37 -2.13 -13.35
CA SER A 162 12.18 -2.21 -11.89
C SER A 162 13.21 -3.10 -11.18
N PHE A 163 13.98 -3.91 -11.90
CA PHE A 163 14.97 -4.80 -11.31
C PHE A 163 16.41 -4.40 -11.64
N LYS A 164 16.64 -3.18 -12.09
CA LYS A 164 17.99 -2.63 -12.21
C LYS A 164 18.67 -2.53 -10.85
N ASP A 165 19.97 -2.77 -10.82
CA ASP A 165 20.77 -2.84 -9.60
C ASP A 165 21.66 -1.59 -9.38
N GLU A 166 21.34 -0.48 -10.03
CA GLU A 166 22.08 0.77 -9.93
C GLU A 166 22.20 1.24 -8.47
N GLY A 167 23.42 1.42 -8.00
CA GLY A 167 23.72 1.82 -6.62
C GLY A 167 23.49 0.75 -5.56
N MET A 168 23.26 -0.50 -5.94
CA MET A 168 23.18 -1.63 -5.01
C MET A 168 24.56 -2.24 -4.74
N GLY A 169 24.74 -2.68 -3.48
CA GLY A 169 25.92 -3.46 -3.08
C GLY A 169 25.76 -4.96 -3.43
N LYS A 170 26.84 -5.71 -3.26
CA LYS A 170 26.80 -7.18 -3.38
C LYS A 170 25.89 -7.79 -2.31
N PRO A 171 25.28 -8.96 -2.59
CA PRO A 171 24.52 -9.71 -1.61
C PRO A 171 25.34 -9.94 -0.31
N PRO A 172 24.68 -10.02 0.86
CA PRO A 172 25.38 -10.23 2.13
C PRO A 172 25.98 -11.63 2.17
N SER A 173 27.09 -11.79 2.90
CA SER A 173 27.82 -13.07 3.02
C SER A 173 26.99 -14.22 3.61
N ARG A 174 25.90 -13.90 4.34
CA ARG A 174 24.93 -14.88 4.86
C ARG A 174 24.01 -15.49 3.81
N TRP A 175 23.89 -14.88 2.64
CA TRP A 175 23.10 -15.39 1.53
C TRP A 175 23.68 -16.69 0.98
N LYS A 176 22.88 -17.75 0.92
CA LYS A 176 23.26 -19.08 0.45
C LYS A 176 22.57 -19.48 -0.85
N GLY A 177 21.62 -18.67 -1.30
CA GLY A 177 20.85 -18.95 -2.50
C GLY A 177 21.63 -18.72 -3.78
N ALA A 178 21.02 -19.08 -4.88
CA ALA A 178 21.62 -18.99 -6.20
C ALA A 178 20.58 -18.66 -7.29
N CYS A 179 21.08 -18.12 -8.39
CA CYS A 179 20.35 -18.04 -9.65
C CYS A 179 20.58 -19.32 -10.44
N VAL A 180 19.60 -20.21 -10.41
CA VAL A 180 19.67 -21.48 -11.10
C VAL A 180 19.34 -21.26 -12.57
N ALA A 181 20.30 -21.61 -13.44
CA ALA A 181 20.09 -21.50 -14.89
C ALA A 181 19.11 -22.57 -15.37
N ASP A 182 18.23 -22.18 -16.28
CA ASP A 182 17.31 -23.07 -16.99
C ASP A 182 17.24 -22.68 -18.48
N ALA A 183 16.31 -23.27 -19.24
CA ALA A 183 16.22 -23.07 -20.68
C ALA A 183 15.93 -21.60 -21.09
N ASN A 184 15.26 -20.83 -20.23
CA ASN A 184 14.82 -19.45 -20.51
C ASN A 184 15.36 -18.42 -19.49
N PHE A 185 16.17 -18.88 -18.52
CA PHE A 185 16.76 -18.03 -17.49
C PHE A 185 18.23 -18.41 -17.30
N THR A 186 19.15 -17.52 -17.66
CA THR A 186 20.57 -17.72 -17.42
C THR A 186 20.99 -17.06 -16.11
N SER A 187 22.05 -17.58 -15.48
CA SER A 187 22.58 -16.97 -14.24
C SER A 187 23.02 -15.51 -14.40
N SER A 188 23.34 -15.08 -15.63
CA SER A 188 23.68 -13.69 -15.97
C SER A 188 22.48 -12.73 -16.01
N MET A 189 21.25 -13.24 -15.95
CA MET A 189 20.04 -12.42 -15.80
C MET A 189 19.83 -11.96 -14.35
N CYS A 190 20.48 -12.58 -13.39
CA CYS A 190 20.60 -12.05 -12.05
C CYS A 190 21.67 -10.96 -11.97
N ASN A 191 21.49 -10.08 -10.99
CA ASN A 191 22.36 -8.93 -10.75
C ASN A 191 22.44 -8.67 -9.24
N ASN A 192 22.85 -7.47 -8.80
CA ASN A 192 22.83 -7.14 -7.37
C ASN A 192 21.44 -6.80 -6.84
N LYS A 193 20.37 -6.88 -7.64
CA LYS A 193 18.98 -6.71 -7.23
C LYS A 193 18.26 -8.05 -7.13
N ILE A 194 18.31 -8.84 -8.19
CA ILE A 194 17.80 -10.22 -8.23
C ILE A 194 18.98 -11.12 -7.89
N ILE A 195 19.03 -11.63 -6.66
CA ILE A 195 20.16 -12.43 -6.15
C ILE A 195 19.87 -13.93 -6.11
N GLY A 196 18.63 -14.33 -6.34
CA GLY A 196 18.17 -15.71 -6.38
C GLY A 196 16.99 -15.90 -7.32
N ALA A 197 17.00 -16.99 -8.09
CA ALA A 197 15.88 -17.40 -8.93
C ALA A 197 15.85 -18.92 -9.05
N ARG A 198 14.71 -19.52 -8.72
CA ARG A 198 14.44 -20.95 -8.76
C ARG A 198 13.01 -21.22 -9.16
N TYR A 199 12.67 -22.43 -9.64
CA TYR A 199 11.30 -22.83 -9.89
C TYR A 199 11.00 -24.22 -9.36
N TYR A 200 9.73 -24.46 -9.05
CA TYR A 200 9.17 -25.69 -8.49
C TYR A 200 7.85 -25.98 -9.20
N ASN A 201 7.78 -27.11 -9.92
CA ASN A 201 6.60 -27.48 -10.70
C ASN A 201 6.33 -28.99 -10.72
N ARG A 202 7.08 -29.76 -9.94
CA ARG A 202 6.93 -31.22 -9.94
C ARG A 202 5.58 -31.66 -9.41
N GLY A 203 5.07 -30.96 -8.40
CA GLY A 203 3.73 -31.18 -7.85
C GLY A 203 2.64 -30.82 -8.84
N PHE A 204 2.78 -29.69 -9.53
CA PHE A 204 1.88 -29.27 -10.57
C PHE A 204 1.81 -30.28 -11.70
N LEU A 205 2.95 -30.68 -12.27
CA LEU A 205 3.03 -31.67 -13.35
C LEU A 205 2.52 -33.07 -12.94
N ALA A 206 2.73 -33.47 -11.68
CA ALA A 206 2.18 -34.72 -11.18
C ALA A 206 0.64 -34.71 -11.08
N LYS A 207 0.06 -33.53 -10.77
CA LYS A 207 -1.39 -33.33 -10.65
C LYS A 207 -2.08 -33.09 -12.00
N TYR A 208 -1.38 -32.45 -12.92
CA TYR A 208 -1.87 -32.10 -14.26
C TYR A 208 -0.90 -32.58 -15.35
N PRO A 209 -0.76 -33.92 -15.58
CA PRO A 209 0.25 -34.48 -16.46
C PRO A 209 0.06 -34.11 -17.94
N ASP A 210 -1.17 -33.78 -18.34
CA ASP A 210 -1.52 -33.44 -19.73
C ASP A 210 -1.46 -31.91 -19.99
N GLU A 211 -1.20 -31.10 -18.95
CA GLU A 211 -1.14 -29.66 -19.10
C GLU A 211 0.25 -29.19 -19.58
N THR A 212 0.26 -28.37 -20.63
CA THR A 212 1.50 -27.85 -21.21
C THR A 212 1.91 -26.58 -20.48
N ILE A 213 3.06 -26.60 -19.82
CA ILE A 213 3.67 -25.41 -19.22
C ILE A 213 4.30 -24.56 -20.34
N SER A 214 3.93 -23.28 -20.43
CA SER A 214 4.43 -22.35 -21.45
C SER A 214 5.93 -22.13 -21.39
N MET A 215 6.51 -22.06 -20.18
CA MET A 215 7.94 -21.93 -19.93
C MET A 215 8.34 -22.69 -18.67
N ASN A 216 9.13 -23.76 -18.81
CA ASN A 216 9.70 -24.49 -17.68
C ASN A 216 10.94 -23.74 -17.13
N SER A 217 10.71 -22.62 -16.47
CA SER A 217 11.72 -21.62 -16.10
C SER A 217 11.29 -20.79 -14.90
N SER A 218 12.26 -20.21 -14.20
CA SER A 218 12.02 -19.19 -13.16
C SER A 218 11.48 -17.87 -13.75
N ARG A 219 11.54 -17.73 -15.08
CA ARG A 219 10.98 -16.57 -15.78
C ARG A 219 9.47 -16.52 -15.61
N ASP A 220 8.96 -15.31 -15.38
CA ASP A 220 7.52 -15.08 -15.26
C ASP A 220 6.86 -15.08 -16.64
N SER A 221 5.84 -15.90 -16.79
CA SER A 221 4.99 -15.99 -17.98
C SER A 221 3.53 -15.60 -17.72
N GLU A 222 3.22 -15.16 -16.48
CA GLU A 222 1.89 -14.81 -16.02
C GLU A 222 1.81 -13.35 -15.58
N GLY A 223 2.91 -12.80 -15.02
CA GLY A 223 3.07 -11.42 -14.64
C GLY A 223 2.84 -11.13 -13.16
N HIS A 224 2.10 -11.97 -12.43
CA HIS A 224 1.77 -11.73 -11.03
C HIS A 224 3.03 -11.62 -10.15
N GLY A 225 4.01 -12.51 -10.29
CA GLY A 225 5.26 -12.49 -9.51
C GLY A 225 6.16 -11.29 -9.83
N THR A 226 6.20 -10.84 -11.09
CA THR A 226 6.89 -9.61 -11.50
C THR A 226 6.24 -8.40 -10.85
N HIS A 227 4.90 -8.37 -10.82
CA HIS A 227 4.13 -7.28 -10.22
C HIS A 227 4.34 -7.20 -8.71
N THR A 228 4.20 -8.32 -7.98
CA THR A 228 4.42 -8.38 -6.54
C THR A 228 5.87 -8.09 -6.14
N SER A 229 6.84 -8.62 -6.88
CA SER A 229 8.27 -8.37 -6.64
C SER A 229 8.63 -6.89 -6.80
N SER A 230 8.11 -6.24 -7.84
CA SER A 230 8.36 -4.81 -8.07
C SER A 230 7.58 -3.91 -7.10
N THR A 231 6.40 -4.33 -6.64
CA THR A 231 5.66 -3.64 -5.56
C THR A 231 6.42 -3.70 -4.22
N ALA A 232 6.98 -4.85 -3.87
CA ALA A 232 7.74 -5.00 -2.63
C ALA A 232 9.07 -4.24 -2.69
N ALA A 233 9.85 -4.38 -3.77
CA ALA A 233 11.23 -3.95 -3.81
C ALA A 233 11.71 -3.39 -5.16
N GLY A 234 10.86 -3.02 -6.09
CA GLY A 234 11.27 -2.44 -7.37
C GLY A 234 12.14 -1.19 -7.22
N ALA A 235 13.16 -1.05 -8.07
CA ALA A 235 13.94 0.16 -8.22
C ALA A 235 13.06 1.31 -8.76
N PHE A 236 13.54 2.55 -8.63
CA PHE A 236 12.84 3.71 -9.20
C PHE A 236 12.87 3.67 -10.73
N VAL A 237 11.71 3.77 -11.37
CA VAL A 237 11.55 3.87 -12.83
C VAL A 237 10.68 5.07 -13.15
N GLU A 238 11.25 6.04 -13.84
CA GLU A 238 10.59 7.30 -14.20
C GLU A 238 9.80 7.17 -15.50
N GLY A 239 8.75 7.98 -15.68
CA GLY A 239 7.95 8.05 -16.90
C GLY A 239 7.08 6.82 -17.17
N VAL A 240 6.73 6.08 -16.13
CA VAL A 240 5.89 4.88 -16.22
C VAL A 240 4.42 5.25 -16.36
N SER A 241 3.67 4.50 -17.17
CA SER A 241 2.22 4.59 -17.23
C SER A 241 1.61 3.25 -17.71
N TYR A 242 0.33 3.07 -17.46
CA TYR A 242 -0.50 2.03 -18.07
C TYR A 242 -1.32 2.66 -19.19
N PHE A 243 -0.83 2.61 -20.42
CA PHE A 243 -1.48 3.22 -21.60
C PHE A 243 -1.92 4.69 -21.40
N GLY A 244 -1.17 5.47 -20.63
CA GLY A 244 -1.49 6.86 -20.29
C GLY A 244 -2.18 7.06 -18.93
N TYR A 245 -2.73 6.01 -18.32
CA TYR A 245 -3.17 6.06 -16.92
C TYR A 245 -1.97 6.04 -15.96
N ALA A 246 -2.17 6.60 -14.78
CA ALA A 246 -1.25 6.55 -13.65
C ALA A 246 0.20 6.95 -13.98
N ASN A 247 0.38 7.95 -14.86
CA ASN A 247 1.70 8.42 -15.27
C ASN A 247 2.52 8.90 -14.07
N GLY A 248 3.80 8.47 -13.98
CA GLY A 248 4.68 8.88 -12.88
C GLY A 248 5.95 8.05 -12.76
N THR A 249 6.48 7.95 -11.53
CA THR A 249 7.64 7.12 -11.18
C THR A 249 7.20 5.88 -10.41
N ALA A 250 7.47 4.68 -10.92
CA ALA A 250 7.28 3.44 -10.18
C ALA A 250 8.41 3.25 -9.15
N ALA A 251 8.06 2.73 -7.98
CA ALA A 251 9.02 2.28 -6.98
C ALA A 251 8.37 1.27 -6.03
N GLY A 252 9.12 0.25 -5.65
CA GLY A 252 8.74 -0.65 -4.56
C GLY A 252 8.89 0.02 -3.19
N MET A 253 8.33 -0.60 -2.16
CA MET A 253 8.41 -0.09 -0.79
C MET A 253 9.84 -0.09 -0.24
N ALA A 254 10.64 -1.10 -0.60
CA ALA A 254 12.04 -1.25 -0.21
C ALA A 254 12.98 -1.30 -1.44
N PRO A 255 13.21 -0.16 -2.13
CA PRO A 255 13.91 -0.15 -3.43
C PRO A 255 15.35 -0.69 -3.40
N ARG A 256 15.99 -0.77 -2.25
CA ARG A 256 17.34 -1.31 -2.06
C ARG A 256 17.40 -2.66 -1.37
N ALA A 257 16.25 -3.28 -1.06
CA ALA A 257 16.22 -4.67 -0.64
C ALA A 257 16.58 -5.60 -1.80
N TRP A 258 17.22 -6.72 -1.51
CA TRP A 258 17.47 -7.78 -2.47
C TRP A 258 16.23 -8.64 -2.69
N ILE A 259 16.09 -9.20 -3.88
CA ILE A 259 14.98 -10.06 -4.29
C ILE A 259 15.51 -11.47 -4.55
N ALA A 260 14.86 -12.46 -3.96
CA ALA A 260 15.01 -13.86 -4.27
C ALA A 260 13.65 -14.46 -4.69
N VAL A 261 13.56 -15.08 -5.85
CA VAL A 261 12.31 -15.56 -6.44
C VAL A 261 12.26 -17.07 -6.47
N TYR A 262 11.15 -17.63 -6.05
CA TYR A 262 10.85 -19.05 -5.97
C TYR A 262 9.53 -19.30 -6.71
N LYS A 263 9.61 -19.54 -8.02
CA LYS A 263 8.40 -19.75 -8.83
C LYS A 263 7.74 -21.07 -8.48
N ALA A 264 6.48 -21.00 -8.05
CA ALA A 264 5.66 -22.16 -7.71
C ALA A 264 4.23 -22.05 -8.24
N ILE A 265 3.84 -20.89 -8.81
CA ILE A 265 2.55 -20.68 -9.47
C ILE A 265 2.72 -20.97 -10.98
N TRP A 266 1.79 -21.76 -11.54
CA TRP A 266 1.77 -22.22 -12.91
C TRP A 266 0.33 -22.24 -13.43
N SER A 267 0.06 -21.55 -14.54
CA SER A 267 -1.29 -21.39 -15.10
C SER A 267 -2.32 -20.92 -14.05
N GLY A 268 -1.94 -19.91 -13.25
CA GLY A 268 -2.77 -19.34 -12.17
C GLY A 268 -3.00 -20.27 -10.97
N ARG A 269 -2.30 -21.43 -10.88
CA ARG A 269 -2.49 -22.44 -9.82
C ARG A 269 -1.17 -22.76 -9.13
N ILE A 270 -1.28 -23.19 -7.88
CA ILE A 270 -0.14 -23.62 -7.06
C ILE A 270 -0.40 -25.00 -6.46
N ALA A 271 0.50 -25.93 -6.66
CA ALA A 271 0.47 -27.19 -5.91
C ALA A 271 1.12 -26.96 -4.53
N GLN A 272 0.48 -27.42 -3.46
CA GLN A 272 1.01 -27.25 -2.09
C GLN A 272 2.42 -27.84 -1.93
N SER A 273 2.73 -28.93 -2.62
CA SER A 273 4.09 -29.53 -2.62
C SER A 273 5.14 -28.61 -3.25
N ASP A 274 4.79 -27.87 -4.31
CA ASP A 274 5.70 -26.93 -4.96
C ASP A 274 5.87 -25.66 -4.09
N ALA A 275 4.79 -25.16 -3.50
CA ALA A 275 4.85 -24.05 -2.55
C ALA A 275 5.69 -24.41 -1.32
N LEU A 276 5.49 -25.60 -0.76
CA LEU A 276 6.28 -26.10 0.38
C LEU A 276 7.76 -26.18 0.03
N ALA A 277 8.11 -26.74 -1.13
CA ALA A 277 9.51 -26.83 -1.58
C ALA A 277 10.15 -25.45 -1.81
N ALA A 278 9.37 -24.49 -2.31
CA ALA A 278 9.79 -23.11 -2.50
C ALA A 278 10.07 -22.39 -1.16
N ILE A 279 9.18 -22.54 -0.17
CA ILE A 279 9.35 -21.96 1.17
C ILE A 279 10.53 -22.61 1.89
N ASP A 280 10.66 -23.94 1.84
CA ASP A 280 11.76 -24.68 2.45
C ASP A 280 13.12 -24.21 1.93
N GLN A 281 13.23 -24.02 0.61
CA GLN A 281 14.44 -23.49 -0.01
C GLN A 281 14.69 -22.02 0.36
N ALA A 282 13.67 -21.20 0.43
CA ALA A 282 13.83 -19.80 0.82
C ALA A 282 14.35 -19.67 2.26
N ILE A 283 13.91 -20.54 3.16
CA ILE A 283 14.41 -20.65 4.54
C ILE A 283 15.90 -21.07 4.54
N GLU A 284 16.28 -22.06 3.73
CA GLU A 284 17.65 -22.54 3.61
C GLU A 284 18.60 -21.48 3.01
N ASP A 285 18.12 -20.78 1.97
CA ASP A 285 18.86 -19.72 1.28
C ASP A 285 19.08 -18.49 2.17
N GLY A 286 18.27 -18.30 3.23
CA GLY A 286 18.46 -17.29 4.25
C GLY A 286 17.83 -15.95 3.92
N VAL A 287 16.58 -15.94 3.44
CA VAL A 287 15.77 -14.72 3.30
C VAL A 287 15.40 -14.15 4.66
N ASP A 288 15.14 -12.84 4.73
CA ASP A 288 14.68 -12.17 5.96
C ASP A 288 13.16 -12.03 6.01
N ILE A 289 12.56 -11.88 4.86
CA ILE A 289 11.12 -11.65 4.66
C ILE A 289 10.64 -12.67 3.62
N LEU A 290 9.46 -13.27 3.86
CA LEU A 290 8.71 -14.03 2.88
C LEU A 290 7.43 -13.29 2.51
N SER A 291 7.17 -13.15 1.21
CA SER A 291 5.92 -12.63 0.64
C SER A 291 5.17 -13.77 -0.04
N LEU A 292 3.98 -14.08 0.47
CA LEU A 292 3.15 -15.20 0.03
C LEU A 292 1.78 -14.66 -0.42
N SER A 293 1.66 -14.43 -1.71
CA SER A 293 0.48 -13.82 -2.32
C SER A 293 -0.46 -14.87 -2.92
N PHE A 294 -0.81 -15.90 -2.12
CA PHE A 294 -1.73 -16.99 -2.48
C PHE A 294 -2.39 -17.58 -1.24
N SER A 295 -3.53 -18.29 -1.41
CA SER A 295 -4.22 -18.97 -0.32
C SER A 295 -3.51 -20.27 0.08
N PHE A 296 -3.36 -20.50 1.39
CA PHE A 296 -2.81 -21.75 1.93
C PHE A 296 -3.84 -22.89 1.92
N GLY A 297 -5.11 -22.57 1.72
CA GLY A 297 -6.24 -23.51 1.80
C GLY A 297 -6.84 -23.59 3.21
N ASN A 298 -8.00 -24.23 3.32
CA ASN A 298 -8.85 -24.20 4.52
C ASN A 298 -8.64 -25.40 5.47
N ASN A 299 -7.49 -26.05 5.43
CA ASN A 299 -7.19 -27.17 6.32
C ASN A 299 -6.82 -26.66 7.72
N SER A 300 -7.04 -27.53 8.74
CA SER A 300 -6.55 -27.29 10.10
C SER A 300 -5.05 -27.02 10.12
N LEU A 301 -4.58 -26.20 11.08
CA LEU A 301 -3.19 -25.75 11.20
C LEU A 301 -2.15 -26.89 11.17
N ASN A 302 -2.46 -28.05 11.75
CA ASN A 302 -1.61 -29.25 11.79
C ASN A 302 -1.66 -30.11 10.51
N LEU A 303 -2.59 -29.81 9.60
CA LEU A 303 -2.77 -30.52 8.34
C LEU A 303 -2.38 -29.68 7.13
N ASN A 304 -2.14 -28.39 7.33
CA ASN A 304 -1.75 -27.46 6.28
C ASN A 304 -0.21 -27.38 6.18
N PRO A 305 0.42 -27.95 5.14
CA PRO A 305 1.89 -27.95 5.03
C PRO A 305 2.49 -26.57 4.86
N ILE A 306 1.75 -25.61 4.27
CA ILE A 306 2.22 -24.23 4.11
C ILE A 306 2.22 -23.51 5.46
N SER A 307 1.15 -23.67 6.25
CA SER A 307 1.06 -23.15 7.62
C SER A 307 2.24 -23.64 8.48
N ILE A 308 2.56 -24.94 8.41
CA ILE A 308 3.70 -25.56 9.12
C ILE A 308 5.03 -24.97 8.65
N ALA A 309 5.22 -24.77 7.35
CA ALA A 309 6.43 -24.17 6.82
C ALA A 309 6.59 -22.70 7.26
N CYS A 310 5.48 -21.94 7.34
CA CYS A 310 5.47 -20.56 7.84
C CYS A 310 5.81 -20.50 9.35
N PHE A 311 5.37 -21.49 10.14
CA PHE A 311 5.82 -21.62 11.55
C PHE A 311 7.35 -21.78 11.63
N THR A 312 7.91 -22.64 10.79
CA THR A 312 9.37 -22.84 10.70
C THR A 312 10.11 -21.56 10.28
N ALA A 313 9.57 -20.82 9.32
CA ALA A 313 10.14 -19.54 8.90
C ALA A 313 10.17 -18.55 10.08
N MET A 314 9.06 -18.44 10.81
CA MET A 314 8.94 -17.57 11.98
C MET A 314 9.95 -17.97 13.09
N GLU A 315 10.11 -19.26 13.41
CA GLU A 315 11.11 -19.73 14.37
C GLU A 315 12.54 -19.33 13.99
N LYS A 316 12.83 -19.27 12.70
CA LYS A 316 14.14 -18.85 12.17
C LYS A 316 14.28 -17.34 12.03
N GLY A 317 13.32 -16.56 12.52
CA GLY A 317 13.34 -15.10 12.51
C GLY A 317 12.96 -14.47 11.16
N ILE A 318 12.36 -15.23 10.25
CA ILE A 318 11.87 -14.77 8.95
C ILE A 318 10.45 -14.22 9.13
N PHE A 319 10.24 -12.96 8.76
CA PHE A 319 8.90 -12.36 8.76
C PHE A 319 8.10 -12.86 7.56
N VAL A 320 6.88 -13.33 7.79
CA VAL A 320 5.99 -13.83 6.74
C VAL A 320 4.81 -12.88 6.57
N ALA A 321 4.67 -12.28 5.40
CA ALA A 321 3.47 -11.56 4.96
C ALA A 321 2.64 -12.48 4.08
N ALA A 322 1.35 -12.58 4.34
CA ALA A 322 0.42 -13.41 3.59
C ALA A 322 -0.88 -12.67 3.27
N SER A 323 -1.47 -12.94 2.11
CA SER A 323 -2.69 -12.28 1.64
C SER A 323 -3.93 -12.76 2.42
N ALA A 324 -4.83 -11.83 2.74
CA ALA A 324 -6.08 -12.16 3.44
C ALA A 324 -7.07 -12.99 2.60
N GLY A 325 -6.91 -12.98 1.27
CA GLY A 325 -7.83 -13.59 0.30
C GLY A 325 -8.70 -12.55 -0.41
N ASN A 326 -9.29 -12.98 -1.52
CA ASN A 326 -10.13 -12.13 -2.39
C ASN A 326 -11.56 -12.69 -2.50
N ASP A 327 -12.05 -13.34 -1.45
CA ASP A 327 -13.34 -14.07 -1.46
C ASP A 327 -14.52 -13.18 -1.00
N GLY A 328 -14.30 -11.86 -0.95
CA GLY A 328 -15.34 -10.88 -0.67
C GLY A 328 -15.52 -10.51 0.80
N ASN A 329 -16.57 -9.74 1.07
CA ASN A 329 -16.78 -9.00 2.30
C ASN A 329 -17.61 -9.72 3.38
N ALA A 330 -17.94 -10.99 3.20
CA ALA A 330 -18.59 -11.76 4.26
C ALA A 330 -17.59 -12.12 5.38
N PHE A 331 -18.03 -12.06 6.64
CA PHE A 331 -17.20 -12.49 7.76
C PHE A 331 -16.84 -13.99 7.65
N GLY A 332 -15.62 -14.34 8.07
CA GLY A 332 -15.12 -15.71 8.01
C GLY A 332 -14.58 -16.16 6.64
N THR A 333 -14.53 -15.29 5.64
CA THR A 333 -13.92 -15.57 4.32
C THR A 333 -12.40 -15.50 4.34
N LEU A 334 -11.79 -15.01 5.43
CA LEU A 334 -10.37 -14.75 5.52
C LEU A 334 -9.54 -16.04 5.35
N SER A 335 -8.54 -15.94 4.45
CA SER A 335 -7.49 -16.94 4.26
C SER A 335 -6.23 -16.55 5.05
N ASN A 336 -5.31 -17.52 5.27
CA ASN A 336 -3.97 -17.29 5.81
C ASN A 336 -3.94 -16.55 7.16
N GLY A 337 -4.86 -16.91 8.07
CA GLY A 337 -4.99 -16.27 9.38
C GLY A 337 -4.17 -16.95 10.49
N GLU A 338 -3.17 -17.73 10.17
CA GLU A 338 -2.29 -18.38 11.15
C GLU A 338 -1.66 -17.36 12.10
N PRO A 339 -1.59 -17.61 13.41
CA PRO A 339 -1.09 -16.63 14.39
C PRO A 339 0.36 -16.17 14.16
N TRP A 340 1.17 -16.99 13.49
CA TRP A 340 2.59 -16.74 13.21
C TRP A 340 2.87 -16.05 11.87
N VAL A 341 1.84 -15.78 11.05
CA VAL A 341 1.98 -14.94 9.85
C VAL A 341 1.35 -13.56 10.04
N THR A 342 1.72 -12.60 9.22
CA THR A 342 1.07 -11.29 9.15
C THR A 342 0.11 -11.28 7.97
N THR A 343 -1.19 -11.27 8.26
CA THR A 343 -2.27 -11.34 7.27
C THR A 343 -2.68 -9.94 6.82
N VAL A 344 -2.68 -9.71 5.51
CA VAL A 344 -2.81 -8.38 4.94
C VAL A 344 -4.10 -8.25 4.12
N GLY A 345 -4.98 -7.33 4.54
CA GLY A 345 -6.17 -6.91 3.79
C GLY A 345 -5.85 -5.83 2.76
N ALA A 346 -6.74 -5.67 1.78
CA ALA A 346 -6.58 -4.73 0.67
C ALA A 346 -7.45 -3.49 0.83
N GLY A 347 -6.81 -2.32 0.71
CA GLY A 347 -7.47 -1.02 0.68
C GLY A 347 -7.18 -0.25 -0.60
N THR A 348 -7.99 0.77 -0.87
CA THR A 348 -7.78 1.74 -1.94
C THR A 348 -6.65 2.70 -1.60
N MET A 349 -6.21 3.45 -2.61
CA MET A 349 -5.34 4.61 -2.44
C MET A 349 -6.04 5.85 -2.98
N ASP A 350 -5.49 7.04 -2.74
CA ASP A 350 -6.05 8.32 -3.18
C ASP A 350 -5.71 8.61 -4.66
N ARG A 351 -5.95 7.64 -5.55
CA ARG A 351 -5.79 7.75 -6.99
C ARG A 351 -6.89 6.99 -7.71
N ASP A 352 -7.64 7.69 -8.56
CA ASP A 352 -8.67 7.09 -9.41
C ASP A 352 -8.23 7.08 -10.88
N LEU A 353 -8.49 5.96 -11.56
CA LEU A 353 -8.31 5.75 -12.99
C LEU A 353 -9.71 5.74 -13.62
N TYR A 354 -9.97 6.64 -14.55
CA TYR A 354 -11.34 6.85 -15.00
C TYR A 354 -11.45 7.32 -16.45
N GLY A 355 -12.66 7.24 -16.97
CA GLY A 355 -13.11 7.90 -18.19
C GLY A 355 -14.21 8.92 -17.91
N ILE A 356 -14.59 9.68 -18.92
CA ILE A 356 -15.68 10.66 -18.86
C ILE A 356 -16.66 10.38 -20.01
N LEU A 357 -17.92 10.11 -19.68
CA LEU A 357 -19.04 10.10 -20.62
C LEU A 357 -19.63 11.51 -20.68
N THR A 358 -19.57 12.15 -21.85
CA THR A 358 -20.16 13.47 -22.08
C THR A 358 -21.40 13.32 -22.95
N LEU A 359 -22.58 13.61 -22.40
CA LEU A 359 -23.85 13.58 -23.12
C LEU A 359 -23.96 14.81 -24.03
N GLY A 360 -24.76 14.73 -25.12
CA GLY A 360 -24.93 15.83 -26.06
C GLY A 360 -25.54 17.12 -25.50
N ASN A 361 -26.13 17.07 -24.30
CA ASN A 361 -26.58 18.24 -23.53
C ASN A 361 -25.48 18.85 -22.65
N GLY A 362 -24.24 18.33 -22.71
CA GLY A 362 -23.08 18.84 -21.99
C GLY A 362 -22.89 18.23 -20.59
N VAL A 363 -23.78 17.35 -20.12
CA VAL A 363 -23.60 16.65 -18.83
C VAL A 363 -22.42 15.70 -18.93
N GLN A 364 -21.49 15.78 -17.97
CA GLN A 364 -20.32 14.92 -17.86
C GLN A 364 -20.49 13.96 -16.67
N ILE A 365 -20.28 12.67 -16.94
CA ILE A 365 -20.39 11.59 -15.96
C ILE A 365 -19.04 10.85 -15.93
N PRO A 366 -18.26 10.96 -14.85
CA PRO A 366 -17.05 10.15 -14.68
C PRO A 366 -17.42 8.69 -14.40
N PHE A 367 -16.60 7.76 -14.89
CA PHE A 367 -16.76 6.33 -14.66
C PHE A 367 -15.40 5.65 -14.47
N PRO A 368 -15.27 4.64 -13.60
CA PRO A 368 -14.05 3.86 -13.46
C PRO A 368 -13.68 3.21 -14.81
N SER A 369 -12.39 3.27 -15.19
CA SER A 369 -11.94 2.66 -16.43
C SER A 369 -10.45 2.37 -16.44
N TRP A 370 -10.10 1.21 -17.00
CA TRP A 370 -8.73 0.82 -17.35
C TRP A 370 -8.61 0.47 -18.85
N TYR A 371 -9.54 0.93 -19.65
CA TYR A 371 -9.53 0.66 -21.09
C TYR A 371 -8.28 1.23 -21.76
N PRO A 372 -7.38 0.40 -22.36
CA PRO A 372 -6.10 0.85 -22.89
C PRO A 372 -6.21 1.49 -24.28
N GLY A 373 -7.33 1.32 -24.97
CA GLY A 373 -7.46 1.64 -26.38
C GLY A 373 -7.71 3.12 -26.69
N ASN A 374 -7.43 3.45 -27.96
CA ASN A 374 -7.72 4.73 -28.60
C ASN A 374 -8.13 4.42 -30.06
N PRO A 375 -9.14 5.02 -30.69
CA PRO A 375 -9.73 6.33 -30.34
C PRO A 375 -10.94 6.24 -29.39
N SER A 376 -11.19 7.36 -28.70
CA SER A 376 -12.40 7.56 -27.90
C SER A 376 -13.59 7.93 -28.78
N PRO A 377 -14.79 7.35 -28.59
CA PRO A 377 -16.00 7.74 -29.31
C PRO A 377 -16.30 9.22 -29.19
N GLN A 378 -16.63 9.88 -30.32
CA GLN A 378 -16.93 11.31 -30.36
C GLN A 378 -18.26 11.56 -31.04
N ASN A 379 -19.16 12.31 -30.38
CA ASN A 379 -20.48 12.70 -30.88
C ASN A 379 -21.26 11.53 -31.53
N THR A 380 -21.17 10.36 -30.87
CA THR A 380 -21.71 9.08 -31.38
C THR A 380 -23.17 8.94 -30.93
N PRO A 381 -24.07 8.41 -31.79
CA PRO A 381 -25.44 8.13 -31.39
C PRO A 381 -25.52 7.20 -30.19
N LEU A 382 -26.48 7.44 -29.30
CA LEU A 382 -26.66 6.72 -28.03
C LEU A 382 -28.04 6.02 -28.05
N ALA A 383 -28.08 4.74 -27.70
CA ALA A 383 -29.33 3.98 -27.68
C ALA A 383 -29.44 3.05 -26.47
N LEU A 384 -30.62 2.99 -25.85
CA LEU A 384 -30.96 1.98 -24.85
C LEU A 384 -31.27 0.66 -25.54
N SER A 385 -30.77 -0.46 -25.02
CA SER A 385 -31.02 -1.83 -25.52
C SER A 385 -31.16 -2.78 -24.32
N GLU A 386 -31.88 -3.88 -24.51
CA GLU A 386 -31.95 -4.98 -23.52
C GLU A 386 -30.62 -5.74 -23.43
N CYS A 387 -29.84 -5.69 -24.52
CA CYS A 387 -28.46 -6.23 -24.54
C CYS A 387 -28.37 -7.75 -24.33
N ASP A 388 -29.43 -8.48 -24.68
CA ASP A 388 -29.56 -9.93 -24.44
C ASP A 388 -29.30 -10.80 -25.67
N SER A 389 -29.25 -10.21 -26.87
CA SER A 389 -29.01 -10.94 -28.12
C SER A 389 -28.26 -10.15 -29.17
N SER A 390 -27.49 -10.84 -30.01
CA SER A 390 -26.77 -10.24 -31.14
C SER A 390 -27.69 -9.61 -32.20
N GLU A 391 -28.96 -10.07 -32.34
CA GLU A 391 -29.92 -9.55 -33.32
C GLU A 391 -30.37 -8.13 -32.95
N GLU A 392 -30.51 -7.80 -31.68
CA GLU A 392 -30.82 -6.44 -31.23
C GLU A 392 -29.70 -5.47 -31.54
N TYR A 393 -28.46 -5.85 -31.29
CA TYR A 393 -27.29 -5.02 -31.54
C TYR A 393 -27.08 -4.69 -33.03
N LEU A 394 -27.50 -5.56 -33.94
CA LEU A 394 -27.39 -5.29 -35.37
C LEU A 394 -28.16 -4.02 -35.79
N LYS A 395 -29.21 -3.64 -35.05
CA LYS A 395 -30.00 -2.43 -35.30
C LYS A 395 -29.29 -1.15 -34.87
N ILE A 396 -28.33 -1.26 -33.99
CA ILE A 396 -27.63 -0.14 -33.35
C ILE A 396 -26.11 -0.18 -33.63
N ARG A 397 -25.72 -0.73 -34.77
CA ARG A 397 -24.34 -0.72 -35.26
C ARG A 397 -23.79 0.70 -35.33
N GLY A 398 -22.61 0.93 -34.75
CA GLY A 398 -21.99 2.25 -34.73
C GLY A 398 -22.52 3.20 -33.63
N TYR A 399 -23.43 2.72 -32.77
CA TYR A 399 -23.94 3.46 -31.62
C TYR A 399 -23.07 3.20 -30.34
N ILE A 400 -23.22 4.05 -29.38
CA ILE A 400 -22.91 3.73 -27.97
C ILE A 400 -24.18 3.07 -27.42
N VAL A 401 -24.10 1.81 -27.01
CA VAL A 401 -25.24 1.07 -26.47
C VAL A 401 -25.30 1.23 -24.96
N VAL A 402 -26.51 1.37 -24.42
CA VAL A 402 -26.74 1.48 -22.96
C VAL A 402 -27.51 0.25 -22.51
N CYS A 403 -26.92 -0.51 -21.58
CA CYS A 403 -27.44 -1.77 -21.07
C CYS A 403 -27.65 -1.69 -19.57
N ILE A 404 -28.74 -2.25 -19.05
CA ILE A 404 -28.84 -2.59 -17.63
C ILE A 404 -28.17 -3.95 -17.44
N THR A 405 -27.27 -4.05 -16.48
CA THR A 405 -26.42 -5.22 -16.30
C THR A 405 -26.41 -5.74 -14.87
N SER A 406 -25.86 -6.93 -14.67
CA SER A 406 -25.45 -7.50 -13.40
C SER A 406 -24.10 -8.19 -13.60
N GLU A 407 -23.41 -8.48 -12.50
CA GLU A 407 -22.10 -9.11 -12.47
C GLU A 407 -21.99 -10.34 -13.40
N PHE A 408 -23.05 -11.16 -13.48
CA PHE A 408 -23.05 -12.43 -14.23
C PHE A 408 -23.28 -12.30 -15.72
N ILE A 409 -23.82 -11.19 -16.23
CA ILE A 409 -24.22 -11.07 -17.64
C ILE A 409 -23.41 -10.04 -18.43
N MET A 410 -22.65 -9.19 -17.75
CA MET A 410 -21.93 -8.07 -18.34
C MET A 410 -20.94 -8.49 -19.43
N GLU A 411 -20.13 -9.52 -19.20
CA GLU A 411 -19.18 -10.02 -20.21
C GLU A 411 -19.89 -10.49 -21.48
N THR A 412 -21.02 -11.17 -21.32
CA THR A 412 -21.85 -11.61 -22.44
C THR A 412 -22.42 -10.42 -23.20
N GLN A 413 -22.88 -9.40 -22.49
CA GLN A 413 -23.38 -8.16 -23.10
C GLN A 413 -22.27 -7.41 -23.85
N ALA A 414 -21.06 -7.31 -23.25
CA ALA A 414 -19.90 -6.71 -23.90
C ALA A 414 -19.49 -7.48 -25.18
N TYR A 415 -19.54 -8.82 -25.11
CA TYR A 415 -19.30 -9.68 -26.26
C TYR A 415 -20.29 -9.39 -27.40
N TYR A 416 -21.60 -9.37 -27.14
CA TYR A 416 -22.61 -9.07 -28.17
C TYR A 416 -22.48 -7.66 -28.74
N ALA A 417 -22.22 -6.64 -27.89
CA ALA A 417 -22.03 -5.27 -28.35
C ALA A 417 -20.86 -5.18 -29.36
N ARG A 418 -19.77 -5.87 -29.09
CA ARG A 418 -18.61 -5.94 -29.99
C ARG A 418 -18.91 -6.67 -31.28
N GLU A 419 -19.51 -7.88 -31.25
CA GLU A 419 -19.87 -8.67 -32.45
C GLU A 419 -20.80 -7.89 -33.39
N ALA A 420 -21.68 -7.07 -32.82
CA ALA A 420 -22.57 -6.21 -33.62
C ALA A 420 -21.88 -4.93 -34.13
N ASN A 421 -20.60 -4.71 -33.86
CA ASN A 421 -19.85 -3.50 -34.17
C ASN A 421 -20.52 -2.22 -33.60
N ALA A 422 -21.05 -2.26 -32.39
CA ALA A 422 -21.35 -1.05 -31.65
C ALA A 422 -20.04 -0.29 -31.41
N THR A 423 -20.07 1.02 -31.24
CA THR A 423 -18.85 1.83 -31.06
C THR A 423 -18.33 1.73 -29.64
N ALA A 424 -19.22 1.62 -28.66
CA ALA A 424 -18.94 1.50 -27.23
C ALA A 424 -20.17 1.00 -26.48
N ALA A 425 -20.01 0.68 -25.18
CA ALA A 425 -21.12 0.33 -24.31
C ALA A 425 -21.13 1.17 -23.02
N VAL A 426 -22.30 1.35 -22.45
CA VAL A 426 -22.54 1.89 -21.11
C VAL A 426 -23.32 0.85 -20.33
N PHE A 427 -22.72 0.27 -19.32
CA PHE A 427 -23.33 -0.74 -18.46
C PHE A 427 -23.80 -0.07 -17.16
N ILE A 428 -25.07 -0.25 -16.81
CA ILE A 428 -25.71 0.32 -15.63
C ILE A 428 -26.03 -0.80 -14.66
N SER A 429 -25.46 -0.76 -13.44
CA SER A 429 -25.66 -1.75 -12.40
C SER A 429 -26.22 -1.12 -11.12
N GLU A 430 -27.02 -1.89 -10.37
CA GLU A 430 -27.49 -1.50 -9.03
C GLU A 430 -26.38 -1.54 -7.98
N LYS A 431 -25.40 -2.42 -8.17
CA LYS A 431 -24.28 -2.62 -7.24
C LYS A 431 -22.98 -2.15 -7.86
N ALA A 432 -22.07 -1.68 -7.00
CA ALA A 432 -20.69 -1.47 -7.40
C ALA A 432 -20.09 -2.80 -7.85
N MET A 433 -19.42 -2.79 -8.99
CA MET A 433 -18.74 -3.96 -9.55
C MET A 433 -17.26 -3.87 -9.21
N PHE A 434 -16.63 -5.04 -9.08
CA PHE A 434 -15.20 -5.11 -8.90
C PHE A 434 -14.49 -4.56 -10.15
N LEU A 435 -13.49 -3.69 -9.97
CA LEU A 435 -12.84 -3.00 -11.09
C LEU A 435 -12.15 -3.98 -12.07
N ASP A 436 -11.62 -5.10 -11.59
CA ASP A 436 -11.01 -6.11 -12.45
C ASP A 436 -12.04 -6.79 -13.36
N ASP A 437 -13.28 -6.98 -12.88
CA ASP A 437 -14.39 -7.53 -13.69
C ASP A 437 -14.83 -6.53 -14.78
N THR A 438 -14.52 -5.24 -14.61
CA THR A 438 -14.82 -4.19 -15.61
C THR A 438 -13.72 -4.04 -16.66
N ARG A 439 -12.67 -4.85 -16.65
CA ARG A 439 -11.64 -4.87 -17.71
C ARG A 439 -12.21 -5.40 -19.02
N THR A 440 -12.83 -4.54 -19.77
CA THR A 440 -13.21 -4.86 -21.13
C THR A 440 -12.14 -4.35 -22.08
N GLU A 441 -11.78 -5.15 -23.07
CA GLU A 441 -11.00 -4.71 -24.24
C GLU A 441 -11.82 -3.85 -25.20
N TYR A 442 -13.05 -3.63 -24.83
CA TYR A 442 -14.03 -2.89 -25.58
C TYR A 442 -14.34 -1.57 -24.87
N PRO A 443 -14.44 -0.44 -25.59
CA PRO A 443 -14.71 0.85 -24.96
C PRO A 443 -16.01 0.80 -24.15
N SER A 444 -15.89 0.78 -22.81
CA SER A 444 -17.06 0.63 -21.95
C SER A 444 -17.03 1.60 -20.78
N ALA A 445 -18.20 2.08 -20.37
CA ALA A 445 -18.45 2.83 -19.15
C ALA A 445 -19.30 2.01 -18.19
N PHE A 446 -18.93 1.98 -16.91
CA PHE A 446 -19.67 1.33 -15.84
C PHE A 446 -20.28 2.41 -14.94
N LEU A 447 -21.59 2.42 -14.81
CA LEU A 447 -22.31 3.43 -14.04
C LEU A 447 -23.17 2.75 -12.99
N LEU A 448 -23.21 3.33 -11.78
CA LEU A 448 -24.24 2.99 -10.81
C LEU A 448 -25.61 3.51 -11.26
N LEU A 449 -26.67 2.88 -10.78
CA LEU A 449 -28.05 3.19 -11.18
C LEU A 449 -28.37 4.69 -11.11
N LYS A 450 -27.85 5.42 -10.11
CA LYS A 450 -28.05 6.85 -9.97
C LYS A 450 -27.55 7.66 -11.17
N ASP A 451 -26.35 7.38 -11.63
CA ASP A 451 -25.73 8.06 -12.77
C ASP A 451 -26.27 7.51 -14.11
N GLY A 452 -26.53 6.20 -14.14
CA GLY A 452 -27.19 5.53 -15.25
C GLY A 452 -28.58 6.08 -15.54
N GLN A 453 -29.36 6.41 -14.50
CA GLN A 453 -30.67 7.03 -14.69
C GLN A 453 -30.58 8.39 -15.40
N THR A 454 -29.51 9.16 -15.15
CA THR A 454 -29.23 10.42 -15.87
C THR A 454 -29.05 10.18 -17.37
N VAL A 455 -28.38 9.09 -17.75
CA VAL A 455 -28.19 8.69 -19.15
C VAL A 455 -29.53 8.27 -19.79
N ILE A 456 -30.29 7.41 -19.10
CA ILE A 456 -31.61 6.93 -19.56
C ILE A 456 -32.58 8.11 -19.74
N ASP A 457 -32.63 9.02 -18.79
CA ASP A 457 -33.47 10.21 -18.85
C ASP A 457 -33.10 11.14 -20.02
N TYR A 458 -31.80 11.27 -20.32
CA TYR A 458 -31.33 12.02 -21.47
C TYR A 458 -31.76 11.38 -22.78
N ILE A 459 -31.62 10.04 -22.95
CA ILE A 459 -32.03 9.31 -24.12
C ILE A 459 -33.54 9.51 -24.37
N ASN A 460 -34.36 9.37 -23.33
CA ASN A 460 -35.82 9.47 -23.44
C ASN A 460 -36.33 10.88 -23.77
N LYS A 461 -35.55 11.93 -23.44
CA LYS A 461 -35.93 13.35 -23.66
C LYS A 461 -35.35 13.94 -24.95
N SER A 462 -34.35 13.31 -25.55
CA SER A 462 -33.64 13.82 -26.72
C SER A 462 -34.19 13.20 -28.01
N SER A 463 -34.39 14.03 -29.03
CA SER A 463 -34.78 13.55 -30.38
C SER A 463 -33.60 12.94 -31.17
N ASP A 464 -32.37 13.29 -30.81
CA ASP A 464 -31.13 12.75 -31.38
C ASP A 464 -30.09 12.59 -30.24
N PRO A 465 -30.23 11.55 -29.40
CA PRO A 465 -29.34 11.34 -28.27
C PRO A 465 -27.95 10.95 -28.75
N ARG A 466 -26.93 11.73 -28.34
CA ARG A 466 -25.52 11.53 -28.67
C ARG A 466 -24.65 11.65 -27.45
N ALA A 467 -23.50 10.97 -27.49
CA ALA A 467 -22.50 11.08 -26.43
C ALA A 467 -21.07 10.97 -26.98
N SER A 468 -20.14 11.43 -26.19
CA SER A 468 -18.69 11.23 -26.38
C SER A 468 -18.11 10.54 -25.15
N MET A 469 -17.12 9.70 -25.34
CA MET A 469 -16.37 9.06 -24.25
C MET A 469 -14.90 9.47 -24.34
N ALA A 470 -14.30 9.78 -23.20
CA ALA A 470 -12.87 10.03 -23.07
C ALA A 470 -12.30 9.08 -22.02
N PHE A 471 -11.21 8.41 -22.34
CA PHE A 471 -10.52 7.47 -21.48
C PHE A 471 -9.18 8.02 -21.01
N GLN A 472 -8.38 7.21 -20.30
CA GLN A 472 -7.01 7.51 -19.90
C GLN A 472 -6.89 8.75 -19.00
N LYS A 473 -7.84 8.90 -18.07
CA LYS A 473 -7.81 9.95 -17.05
C LYS A 473 -7.30 9.40 -15.74
N THR A 474 -6.57 10.24 -15.02
CA THR A 474 -6.07 9.93 -13.67
C THR A 474 -6.35 11.12 -12.78
N GLU A 475 -6.97 10.88 -11.64
CA GLU A 475 -7.15 11.87 -10.58
C GLU A 475 -6.35 11.46 -9.36
N MET A 476 -5.67 12.42 -8.75
CA MET A 476 -4.81 12.22 -7.58
C MET A 476 -5.35 12.98 -6.40
N GLY A 477 -5.16 12.44 -5.19
CA GLY A 477 -5.67 13.05 -3.95
C GLY A 477 -7.16 12.89 -3.77
N THR A 478 -7.75 11.84 -4.37
CA THR A 478 -9.17 11.50 -4.22
C THR A 478 -9.53 11.19 -2.77
N LYS A 479 -10.78 11.42 -2.41
CA LYS A 479 -11.28 11.32 -1.02
C LYS A 479 -12.66 10.67 -0.98
N PRO A 480 -12.92 9.80 0.03
CA PRO A 480 -12.01 9.33 1.09
C PRO A 480 -11.01 8.28 0.59
N ALA A 481 -9.82 8.19 1.23
CA ALA A 481 -8.85 7.11 1.02
C ALA A 481 -7.94 6.95 2.27
N PRO A 482 -7.60 5.70 2.73
CA PRO A 482 -8.06 4.45 2.13
C PRO A 482 -9.52 4.16 2.45
N MET A 483 -10.11 3.31 1.62
CA MET A 483 -11.32 2.53 1.92
C MET A 483 -10.95 1.05 1.85
N VAL A 484 -11.64 0.18 2.61
CA VAL A 484 -11.47 -1.27 2.47
C VAL A 484 -12.21 -1.71 1.22
N ASP A 485 -11.56 -2.50 0.37
CA ASP A 485 -12.21 -2.94 -0.87
C ASP A 485 -13.13 -4.14 -0.64
N ILE A 486 -14.17 -4.25 -1.46
CA ILE A 486 -15.23 -5.26 -1.32
C ILE A 486 -14.73 -6.69 -1.50
N TYR A 487 -13.70 -6.91 -2.31
CA TYR A 487 -13.13 -8.25 -2.53
C TYR A 487 -12.25 -8.71 -1.38
N SER A 488 -11.69 -7.80 -0.57
CA SER A 488 -10.79 -8.18 0.52
C SER A 488 -11.50 -9.06 1.53
N SER A 489 -11.01 -10.26 1.77
CA SER A 489 -11.62 -11.21 2.71
C SER A 489 -11.58 -10.72 4.15
N ARG A 490 -12.58 -11.11 4.93
CA ARG A 490 -12.85 -10.66 6.31
C ARG A 490 -12.61 -11.74 7.34
N GLY A 491 -12.12 -11.32 8.52
CA GLY A 491 -12.07 -12.18 9.70
C GLY A 491 -13.44 -12.53 10.27
N PRO A 492 -13.48 -13.37 11.31
CA PRO A 492 -12.34 -14.03 11.95
C PRO A 492 -11.76 -15.19 11.11
N PHE A 493 -10.54 -15.63 11.43
CA PHE A 493 -9.98 -16.85 10.83
C PHE A 493 -10.55 -18.09 11.54
N ILE A 494 -11.33 -18.88 10.84
CA ILE A 494 -12.11 -19.98 11.43
C ILE A 494 -11.24 -21.04 12.12
N GLN A 495 -10.05 -21.31 11.58
CA GLN A 495 -9.14 -22.31 12.14
C GLN A 495 -8.40 -21.83 13.41
N CYS A 496 -8.40 -20.51 13.69
CA CYS A 496 -7.83 -19.91 14.90
C CYS A 496 -8.56 -18.62 15.28
N PRO A 497 -9.84 -18.69 15.71
CA PRO A 497 -10.69 -17.52 15.90
C PRO A 497 -10.28 -16.65 17.09
N ASN A 498 -9.49 -17.18 18.02
CA ASN A 498 -9.04 -16.47 19.22
C ASN A 498 -7.95 -15.39 18.93
N VAL A 499 -7.43 -15.32 17.71
CA VAL A 499 -6.51 -14.28 17.27
C VAL A 499 -7.19 -13.42 16.22
N LEU A 500 -7.32 -12.12 16.52
CA LEU A 500 -7.98 -11.17 15.61
C LEU A 500 -7.21 -11.06 14.29
N LYS A 501 -7.91 -11.25 13.20
CA LYS A 501 -7.40 -11.17 11.81
C LYS A 501 -8.41 -10.44 10.90
N PRO A 502 -7.97 -9.77 9.78
CA PRO A 502 -6.57 -9.62 9.35
C PRO A 502 -5.76 -8.80 10.35
N ASP A 503 -4.44 -8.70 10.17
CA ASP A 503 -3.58 -7.90 11.03
C ASP A 503 -3.56 -6.44 10.65
N ILE A 504 -3.51 -6.16 9.34
CA ILE A 504 -3.24 -4.82 8.82
C ILE A 504 -3.80 -4.65 7.41
N LEU A 505 -4.08 -3.39 7.04
CA LEU A 505 -4.50 -2.97 5.71
C LEU A 505 -3.31 -2.34 4.96
N ALA A 506 -3.23 -2.56 3.65
CA ALA A 506 -2.28 -1.89 2.77
C ALA A 506 -2.89 -1.62 1.39
N PRO A 507 -2.30 -0.74 0.55
CA PRO A 507 -2.77 -0.52 -0.81
C PRO A 507 -2.81 -1.82 -1.61
N GLY A 508 -4.01 -2.20 -2.05
CA GLY A 508 -4.24 -3.42 -2.83
C GLY A 508 -5.01 -3.17 -4.11
N THR A 509 -5.66 -2.02 -4.24
CA THR A 509 -6.54 -1.69 -5.38
C THR A 509 -5.86 -0.76 -6.35
N SER A 510 -5.99 -1.07 -7.65
CA SER A 510 -5.44 -0.29 -8.76
C SER A 510 -3.94 -0.01 -8.65
N VAL A 511 -3.15 -1.00 -8.23
CA VAL A 511 -1.70 -0.88 -8.04
C VAL A 511 -0.99 -1.02 -9.38
N LEU A 512 -0.24 0.00 -9.80
CA LEU A 512 0.62 -0.04 -10.98
C LEU A 512 2.01 -0.57 -10.60
N ALA A 513 2.44 -1.65 -11.24
CA ALA A 513 3.76 -2.24 -11.05
C ALA A 513 4.26 -2.94 -12.31
N ALA A 514 5.51 -3.43 -12.31
CA ALA A 514 6.14 -4.04 -13.47
C ALA A 514 5.38 -5.26 -13.99
N TRP A 515 5.47 -5.48 -15.31
CA TRP A 515 4.83 -6.60 -16.01
C TRP A 515 5.78 -7.17 -17.07
N PRO A 516 5.72 -8.47 -17.39
CA PRO A 516 6.50 -9.03 -18.49
C PRO A 516 6.06 -8.44 -19.84
N SER A 517 6.99 -7.89 -20.61
CA SER A 517 6.70 -7.23 -21.89
C SER A 517 6.14 -8.16 -22.96
N ASN A 518 6.26 -9.47 -22.80
CA ASN A 518 5.75 -10.50 -23.71
C ASN A 518 4.47 -11.19 -23.22
N THR A 519 3.93 -10.77 -22.07
CA THR A 519 2.68 -11.27 -21.51
C THR A 519 1.62 -10.20 -21.69
N PRO A 520 0.45 -10.51 -22.27
CA PRO A 520 -0.61 -9.53 -22.40
C PRO A 520 -1.07 -9.05 -21.03
N VAL A 521 -1.55 -7.80 -20.96
CA VAL A 521 -2.03 -7.19 -19.71
C VAL A 521 -3.45 -7.64 -19.35
N SER A 522 -4.14 -8.32 -20.26
CA SER A 522 -5.44 -8.98 -20.05
C SER A 522 -5.48 -10.30 -20.79
N ASP A 523 -6.23 -11.28 -20.26
CA ASP A 523 -6.30 -12.65 -20.80
C ASP A 523 -7.32 -12.81 -21.95
N ASN A 524 -7.77 -11.72 -22.54
CA ASN A 524 -8.82 -11.77 -23.55
C ASN A 524 -8.32 -12.23 -24.93
N PHE A 525 -9.13 -13.04 -25.60
CA PHE A 525 -8.77 -13.74 -26.85
C PHE A 525 -8.72 -12.88 -28.11
N TYR A 526 -9.16 -11.61 -28.06
CA TYR A 526 -9.42 -10.83 -29.28
C TYR A 526 -8.38 -9.76 -29.59
N HIS A 527 -7.88 -9.02 -28.59
CA HIS A 527 -6.79 -8.07 -28.74
C HIS A 527 -5.83 -8.22 -27.56
N GLN A 528 -4.62 -8.59 -27.84
CA GLN A 528 -3.58 -8.69 -26.81
C GLN A 528 -2.87 -7.35 -26.71
N TRP A 529 -3.05 -6.68 -25.58
CA TRP A 529 -2.33 -5.45 -25.24
C TRP A 529 -1.10 -5.79 -24.42
N TYR A 530 0.03 -5.20 -24.77
CA TYR A 530 1.30 -5.41 -24.08
C TYR A 530 1.80 -4.11 -23.48
N SER A 531 2.34 -4.17 -22.27
CA SER A 531 2.95 -3.04 -21.56
C SER A 531 4.00 -3.56 -20.60
N ASP A 532 5.04 -2.77 -20.33
CA ASP A 532 6.06 -3.09 -19.32
C ASP A 532 5.54 -2.92 -17.88
N PHE A 533 4.34 -2.34 -17.72
CA PHE A 533 3.66 -2.12 -16.44
C PHE A 533 2.18 -2.44 -16.57
N ASN A 534 1.62 -3.00 -15.50
CA ASN A 534 0.20 -3.33 -15.44
C ASN A 534 -0.43 -2.80 -14.15
N VAL A 535 -1.74 -2.56 -14.17
CA VAL A 535 -2.54 -2.21 -13.00
C VAL A 535 -3.25 -3.46 -12.52
N LEU A 536 -3.06 -3.86 -11.28
CA LEU A 536 -3.74 -5.00 -10.65
C LEU A 536 -4.41 -4.60 -9.35
N SER A 537 -5.44 -5.34 -8.97
CA SER A 537 -6.08 -5.28 -7.66
C SER A 537 -6.05 -6.66 -7.00
N GLY A 538 -5.83 -6.68 -5.69
CA GLY A 538 -5.80 -7.91 -4.91
C GLY A 538 -5.10 -7.73 -3.56
N THR A 539 -5.43 -8.59 -2.61
CA THR A 539 -4.67 -8.70 -1.34
C THR A 539 -3.23 -9.15 -1.57
N SER A 540 -2.91 -9.69 -2.76
CA SER A 540 -1.55 -9.97 -3.23
C SER A 540 -0.69 -8.71 -3.30
N MET A 541 -1.22 -7.62 -3.85
CA MET A 541 -0.52 -6.34 -3.96
C MET A 541 -0.35 -5.70 -2.59
N ALA A 542 -1.38 -5.77 -1.75
CA ALA A 542 -1.32 -5.32 -0.35
C ALA A 542 -0.22 -6.06 0.44
N THR A 543 -0.13 -7.37 0.27
CA THR A 543 0.91 -8.23 0.89
C THR A 543 2.31 -7.81 0.48
N ALA A 544 2.52 -7.56 -0.80
CA ALA A 544 3.81 -7.10 -1.32
C ALA A 544 4.22 -5.73 -0.73
N HIS A 545 3.26 -4.81 -0.52
CA HIS A 545 3.50 -3.55 0.18
C HIS A 545 3.98 -3.80 1.62
N VAL A 546 3.27 -4.66 2.37
CA VAL A 546 3.66 -4.97 3.77
C VAL A 546 4.98 -5.70 3.85
N ALA A 547 5.29 -6.63 2.92
CA ALA A 547 6.59 -7.28 2.85
C ALA A 547 7.73 -6.27 2.65
N GLY A 548 7.55 -5.29 1.76
CA GLY A 548 8.51 -4.22 1.56
C GLY A 548 8.62 -3.28 2.77
N VAL A 549 7.52 -2.90 3.43
CA VAL A 549 7.55 -2.09 4.66
C VAL A 549 8.23 -2.85 5.80
N ALA A 550 7.95 -4.15 5.95
CA ALA A 550 8.64 -5.00 6.94
C ALA A 550 10.16 -5.04 6.67
N ALA A 551 10.58 -5.01 5.40
CA ALA A 551 12.00 -4.91 5.06
C ALA A 551 12.62 -3.56 5.49
N LEU A 552 11.88 -2.44 5.42
CA LEU A 552 12.35 -1.15 5.96
C LEU A 552 12.54 -1.23 7.49
N VAL A 553 11.57 -1.83 8.20
CA VAL A 553 11.66 -2.04 9.65
C VAL A 553 12.83 -2.95 10.00
N LYS A 554 12.99 -4.08 9.30
CA LYS A 554 14.10 -5.03 9.49
C LYS A 554 15.46 -4.41 9.22
N ALA A 555 15.58 -3.51 8.26
CA ALA A 555 16.83 -2.80 7.96
C ALA A 555 17.26 -1.88 9.10
N VAL A 556 16.32 -1.25 9.82
CA VAL A 556 16.59 -0.40 10.99
C VAL A 556 16.78 -1.25 12.25
N HIS A 557 16.03 -2.34 12.37
CA HIS A 557 16.03 -3.22 13.55
C HIS A 557 16.36 -4.67 13.16
N PRO A 558 17.60 -4.98 12.77
CA PRO A 558 17.97 -6.29 12.21
C PRO A 558 17.77 -7.46 13.21
N ASN A 559 17.74 -7.17 14.50
CA ASN A 559 17.58 -8.17 15.57
C ASN A 559 16.12 -8.36 16.04
N TRP A 560 15.15 -7.61 15.45
CA TRP A 560 13.76 -7.79 15.85
C TRP A 560 13.20 -9.11 15.31
N SER A 561 12.41 -9.77 16.16
CA SER A 561 11.66 -10.96 15.80
C SER A 561 10.53 -10.65 14.81
N PRO A 562 10.00 -11.63 14.09
CA PRO A 562 8.82 -11.45 13.26
C PRO A 562 7.63 -10.85 14.02
N ALA A 563 7.40 -11.29 15.29
CA ALA A 563 6.35 -10.77 16.14
C ALA A 563 6.58 -9.29 16.53
N ALA A 564 7.82 -8.88 16.79
CA ALA A 564 8.17 -7.49 17.06
C ALA A 564 7.93 -6.58 15.86
N ILE A 565 8.28 -7.05 14.64
CA ILE A 565 8.03 -6.32 13.39
C ILE A 565 6.51 -6.20 13.17
N ARG A 566 5.74 -7.31 13.28
CA ARG A 566 4.29 -7.29 13.17
C ARG A 566 3.66 -6.33 14.18
N SER A 567 4.10 -6.38 15.43
CA SER A 567 3.64 -5.45 16.47
C SER A 567 3.86 -4.01 16.07
N ALA A 568 5.06 -3.65 15.60
CA ALA A 568 5.38 -2.30 15.17
C ALA A 568 4.48 -1.83 14.01
N LEU A 569 4.22 -2.69 13.04
CA LEU A 569 3.31 -2.40 11.92
C LEU A 569 1.88 -2.16 12.40
N MET A 570 1.35 -3.05 13.25
CA MET A 570 -0.03 -2.99 13.72
C MET A 570 -0.26 -1.81 14.67
N THR A 571 0.57 -1.64 15.70
CA THR A 571 0.33 -0.65 16.76
C THR A 571 0.46 0.79 16.29
N THR A 572 1.08 1.02 15.14
CA THR A 572 1.29 2.36 14.54
C THR A 572 0.43 2.62 13.31
N ALA A 573 -0.44 1.68 12.94
CA ALA A 573 -1.32 1.78 11.77
C ALA A 573 -2.30 2.96 11.89
N ASN A 574 -2.70 3.52 10.75
CA ASN A 574 -3.69 4.60 10.70
C ASN A 574 -5.10 4.02 10.59
N THR A 575 -6.01 4.50 11.45
CA THR A 575 -7.44 4.11 11.44
C THR A 575 -8.34 5.15 10.78
N LEU A 576 -7.76 6.25 10.33
CA LEU A 576 -8.47 7.35 9.69
C LEU A 576 -8.08 7.47 8.22
N ASP A 577 -9.03 7.85 7.39
CA ASP A 577 -8.83 8.21 6.00
C ASP A 577 -8.21 9.61 5.82
N ASN A 578 -7.98 10.04 4.59
CA ASN A 578 -7.43 11.36 4.26
C ASN A 578 -8.42 12.52 4.44
N THR A 579 -9.64 12.24 4.90
CA THR A 579 -10.62 13.25 5.39
C THR A 579 -10.65 13.34 6.91
N GLN A 580 -9.82 12.57 7.62
CA GLN A 580 -9.76 12.44 9.08
C GLN A 580 -11.02 11.78 9.67
N ASN A 581 -11.76 11.03 8.88
CA ASN A 581 -12.87 10.20 9.34
C ASN A 581 -12.41 8.74 9.48
N PRO A 582 -13.11 7.90 10.25
CA PRO A 582 -12.85 6.47 10.27
C PRO A 582 -12.90 5.88 8.87
N VAL A 583 -11.96 4.96 8.58
CA VAL A 583 -11.93 4.21 7.32
C VAL A 583 -13.28 3.51 7.12
N LYS A 584 -13.76 3.48 5.87
CA LYS A 584 -15.00 2.83 5.45
C LYS A 584 -14.73 1.78 4.38
N GLU A 585 -15.72 0.98 4.04
CA GLU A 585 -15.74 0.16 2.85
C GLU A 585 -16.07 1.01 1.60
N VAL A 586 -15.70 0.53 0.42
CA VAL A 586 -16.03 1.20 -0.87
C VAL A 586 -17.55 1.39 -1.05
N SER A 587 -18.37 0.49 -0.50
CA SER A 587 -19.84 0.65 -0.41
C SER A 587 -20.30 1.79 0.53
N ASN A 588 -19.38 2.42 1.27
CA ASN A 588 -19.61 3.43 2.31
C ASN A 588 -20.10 2.86 3.65
N ASP A 589 -20.05 1.55 3.82
CA ASP A 589 -20.39 0.87 5.06
C ASP A 589 -19.29 1.07 6.12
N THR A 590 -19.69 0.94 7.38
CA THR A 590 -18.76 1.03 8.50
C THR A 590 -17.93 -0.23 8.59
N VAL A 591 -16.59 -0.10 8.60
CA VAL A 591 -15.65 -1.21 8.79
C VAL A 591 -15.21 -1.35 10.24
N THR A 592 -14.79 -2.56 10.59
CA THR A 592 -14.29 -2.94 11.90
C THR A 592 -12.86 -3.48 11.80
N ALA A 593 -12.29 -3.91 12.90
CA ALA A 593 -10.98 -4.56 12.87
C ALA A 593 -11.02 -5.97 12.22
N LEU A 594 -12.20 -6.59 12.03
CA LEU A 594 -12.32 -7.81 11.22
C LEU A 594 -12.18 -7.53 9.71
N ASP A 595 -12.33 -6.29 9.31
CA ASP A 595 -12.21 -5.85 7.92
C ASP A 595 -10.80 -5.31 7.60
N MET A 596 -10.25 -4.46 8.49
CA MET A 596 -9.01 -3.69 8.24
C MET A 596 -7.86 -4.03 9.20
N GLY A 597 -8.05 -4.96 10.12
CA GLY A 597 -7.07 -5.22 11.18
C GLY A 597 -6.84 -4.00 12.06
N ALA A 598 -5.59 -3.66 12.31
CA ALA A 598 -5.20 -2.49 13.07
C ALA A 598 -5.33 -1.16 12.26
N GLY A 599 -5.62 -1.24 10.96
CA GLY A 599 -5.74 -0.11 10.03
C GLY A 599 -4.67 -0.08 8.95
N GLN A 600 -4.57 1.03 8.22
CA GLN A 600 -3.61 1.24 7.12
C GLN A 600 -2.19 1.30 7.64
N VAL A 601 -1.29 0.51 7.07
CA VAL A 601 0.14 0.49 7.41
C VAL A 601 0.78 1.87 7.31
N ASN A 602 1.60 2.24 8.32
CA ASN A 602 2.34 3.49 8.35
C ASN A 602 3.85 3.24 8.49
N PRO A 603 4.59 3.22 7.38
CA PRO A 603 6.02 2.90 7.40
C PRO A 603 6.86 3.81 8.29
N ASN A 604 6.54 5.11 8.33
CA ASN A 604 7.31 6.08 9.09
C ASN A 604 7.16 5.89 10.61
N LYS A 605 5.95 5.60 11.08
CA LYS A 605 5.70 5.36 12.51
C LYS A 605 6.19 3.98 12.95
N ALA A 606 6.13 2.98 12.08
CA ALA A 606 6.55 1.61 12.39
C ALA A 606 8.04 1.47 12.72
N LEU A 607 8.89 2.44 12.32
CA LEU A 607 10.31 2.43 12.65
C LEU A 607 10.60 2.79 14.13
N ASP A 608 9.70 3.52 14.79
CA ASP A 608 9.86 3.93 16.20
C ASP A 608 8.49 3.84 16.91
N PRO A 609 8.01 2.60 17.20
CA PRO A 609 6.65 2.38 17.71
C PRO A 609 6.49 2.70 19.21
N GLY A 610 7.58 2.91 19.95
CA GLY A 610 7.60 3.12 21.40
C GLY A 610 7.52 1.82 22.19
N LEU A 611 6.44 1.04 22.05
CA LEU A 611 6.29 -0.29 22.66
C LEU A 611 6.05 -1.35 21.59
N ILE A 612 6.53 -2.57 21.86
CA ILE A 612 6.23 -3.76 21.05
C ILE A 612 5.70 -4.89 21.90
N TYR A 613 4.79 -5.67 21.32
CA TYR A 613 4.41 -6.99 21.78
C TYR A 613 5.31 -8.02 21.11
N ASN A 614 5.80 -8.97 21.85
CA ASN A 614 6.61 -10.05 21.32
C ASN A 614 6.02 -11.40 21.69
N ALA A 615 5.93 -12.30 20.73
CA ALA A 615 5.51 -13.69 20.92
C ALA A 615 6.61 -14.62 20.41
N THR A 616 6.88 -15.66 21.17
CA THR A 616 7.87 -16.69 20.89
C THR A 616 7.21 -17.94 20.31
N ALA A 617 7.99 -18.89 19.83
CA ALA A 617 7.48 -20.19 19.41
C ALA A 617 6.72 -20.91 20.53
N GLU A 618 7.19 -20.79 21.78
CA GLU A 618 6.54 -21.36 22.96
C GLU A 618 5.14 -20.78 23.17
N ASP A 619 4.94 -19.48 23.02
CA ASP A 619 3.62 -18.85 23.16
C ASP A 619 2.60 -19.41 22.17
N TYR A 620 3.02 -19.65 20.92
CA TYR A 620 2.16 -20.29 19.90
C TYR A 620 1.88 -21.76 20.25
N VAL A 621 2.84 -22.47 20.85
CA VAL A 621 2.64 -23.84 21.31
C VAL A 621 1.59 -23.88 22.42
N GLN A 622 1.67 -22.99 23.40
CA GLN A 622 0.68 -22.93 24.49
C GLN A 622 -0.73 -22.59 23.95
N LEU A 623 -0.82 -21.76 22.91
CA LEU A 623 -2.08 -21.52 22.19
C LEU A 623 -2.61 -22.81 21.53
N LEU A 624 -1.78 -23.55 20.80
CA LEU A 624 -2.17 -24.82 20.17
C LEU A 624 -2.60 -25.86 21.21
N CYS A 625 -1.93 -25.92 22.36
CA CYS A 625 -2.33 -26.76 23.48
C CYS A 625 -3.74 -26.41 23.99
N ALA A 626 -4.01 -25.11 24.16
CA ALA A 626 -5.32 -24.63 24.61
C ALA A 626 -6.43 -24.86 23.57
N MET A 627 -6.08 -24.87 22.27
CA MET A 627 -6.98 -25.23 21.18
C MET A 627 -7.28 -26.76 21.10
N GLY A 628 -6.66 -27.56 21.97
CA GLY A 628 -6.88 -29.00 22.05
C GLY A 628 -6.05 -29.86 21.11
N PHE A 629 -4.99 -29.28 20.49
CA PHE A 629 -4.06 -30.06 19.68
C PHE A 629 -3.27 -31.04 20.55
N THR A 630 -3.16 -32.29 20.10
CA THR A 630 -2.37 -33.32 20.78
C THR A 630 -0.87 -33.05 20.65
N ALA A 631 -0.06 -33.60 21.56
CA ALA A 631 1.40 -33.48 21.49
C ALA A 631 1.98 -33.94 20.14
N LYS A 632 1.38 -34.96 19.50
CA LYS A 632 1.80 -35.41 18.17
C LYS A 632 1.48 -34.41 17.05
N GLU A 633 0.35 -33.71 17.14
CA GLU A 633 -0.02 -32.67 16.18
C GLU A 633 0.82 -31.42 16.37
N ILE A 634 1.09 -31.03 17.59
CA ILE A 634 2.03 -29.94 17.90
C ILE A 634 3.43 -30.29 17.37
N GLN A 635 3.90 -31.52 17.59
CA GLN A 635 5.19 -31.97 17.07
C GLN A 635 5.27 -31.92 15.53
N LYS A 636 4.18 -32.13 14.80
CA LYS A 636 4.17 -31.95 13.34
C LYS A 636 4.41 -30.49 12.96
N ILE A 637 3.84 -29.54 13.69
CA ILE A 637 3.99 -28.10 13.43
C ILE A 637 5.41 -27.64 13.81
N THR A 638 5.84 -28.00 15.03
CA THR A 638 7.08 -27.49 15.63
C THR A 638 8.32 -28.31 15.31
N ARG A 639 8.18 -29.56 14.83
CA ARG A 639 9.25 -30.56 14.61
C ARG A 639 10.05 -30.89 15.87
N SER A 640 9.61 -30.42 17.02
CA SER A 640 10.22 -30.59 18.33
C SER A 640 9.18 -31.06 19.35
N SER A 641 9.66 -31.64 20.45
CA SER A 641 8.80 -32.00 21.57
C SER A 641 8.65 -30.78 22.46
N TYR A 642 7.44 -30.30 22.59
CA TYR A 642 7.05 -29.23 23.51
C TYR A 642 6.09 -29.79 24.56
N GLU A 643 6.09 -29.15 25.73
CA GLU A 643 5.16 -29.49 26.82
C GLU A 643 4.08 -28.40 26.96
N CYS A 644 2.85 -28.85 27.17
CA CYS A 644 1.72 -27.96 27.46
C CYS A 644 1.75 -27.54 28.94
N LEU A 645 2.66 -26.64 29.31
CA LEU A 645 2.86 -26.22 30.70
C LEU A 645 1.79 -25.21 31.16
N ASN A 646 1.46 -24.24 30.29
CA ASN A 646 0.51 -23.17 30.57
C ASN A 646 -0.40 -22.92 29.36
N PRO A 647 -1.30 -23.87 29.00
CA PRO A 647 -2.17 -23.70 27.85
C PRO A 647 -3.05 -22.46 27.99
N SER A 648 -3.05 -21.59 26.98
CA SER A 648 -3.84 -20.36 26.97
C SER A 648 -4.30 -20.00 25.55
N LEU A 649 -5.59 -19.70 25.41
CA LEU A 649 -6.14 -19.10 24.17
C LEU A 649 -5.75 -17.63 24.06
N ASP A 650 -5.21 -17.04 25.12
CA ASP A 650 -4.78 -15.66 25.18
C ASP A 650 -3.30 -15.54 24.79
N LEU A 651 -3.07 -15.22 23.52
CA LEU A 651 -1.73 -14.99 22.95
C LEU A 651 -1.29 -13.56 23.20
N ASN A 652 -0.01 -13.31 23.49
CA ASN A 652 0.59 -11.97 23.57
C ASN A 652 0.62 -11.28 22.19
N TYR A 653 -0.53 -10.88 21.72
CA TYR A 653 -0.78 -10.31 20.39
C TYR A 653 -1.25 -8.85 20.50
N PRO A 654 -0.89 -7.96 19.54
CA PRO A 654 -1.26 -6.55 19.59
C PRO A 654 -2.73 -6.28 19.17
N SER A 655 -3.63 -7.20 19.52
CA SER A 655 -5.06 -7.10 19.26
C SER A 655 -5.85 -7.99 20.22
N PHE A 656 -7.17 -7.79 20.28
CA PHE A 656 -8.07 -8.52 21.17
C PHE A 656 -9.34 -8.89 20.42
N ILE A 657 -9.80 -10.13 20.60
CA ILE A 657 -11.11 -10.59 20.14
C ILE A 657 -11.79 -11.36 21.27
N ALA A 658 -13.03 -11.00 21.59
CA ALA A 658 -13.84 -11.57 22.65
C ALA A 658 -15.18 -12.04 22.11
N TYR A 659 -15.63 -13.22 22.56
CA TYR A 659 -16.87 -13.84 22.14
C TYR A 659 -17.89 -13.81 23.28
N PHE A 660 -19.06 -13.21 23.05
CA PHE A 660 -20.18 -13.08 23.97
C PHE A 660 -21.43 -13.74 23.35
N ASN A 661 -21.37 -15.05 23.16
CA ASN A 661 -22.37 -15.84 22.47
C ASN A 661 -22.86 -17.05 23.31
N ASP A 662 -22.63 -17.04 24.62
CA ASP A 662 -23.03 -18.16 25.51
C ASP A 662 -24.53 -18.13 25.81
N GLU A 663 -25.27 -19.12 25.30
CA GLU A 663 -26.69 -19.32 25.55
C GLU A 663 -26.96 -20.28 26.74
N SER A 664 -25.92 -20.74 27.44
CA SER A 664 -26.06 -21.66 28.57
C SER A 664 -26.74 -21.01 29.77
N SER A 665 -27.19 -21.85 30.74
CA SER A 665 -27.84 -21.42 31.98
C SER A 665 -26.89 -20.87 33.06
N ALA A 666 -25.62 -20.64 32.74
CA ALA A 666 -24.58 -20.07 33.63
C ALA A 666 -24.79 -18.56 33.87
N PRO A 667 -24.00 -17.90 34.74
CA PRO A 667 -24.30 -16.56 35.22
C PRO A 667 -24.59 -15.57 34.09
N ASP A 668 -25.44 -14.57 34.35
CA ASP A 668 -25.91 -13.60 33.33
C ASP A 668 -24.84 -12.69 32.79
N GLU A 669 -23.68 -12.60 33.44
CA GLU A 669 -22.51 -11.82 33.03
C GLU A 669 -21.32 -12.73 32.69
N LEU A 670 -20.61 -12.41 31.62
CA LEU A 670 -19.35 -13.02 31.19
C LEU A 670 -18.22 -12.04 31.35
N VAL A 671 -17.12 -12.50 31.93
CA VAL A 671 -15.87 -11.72 32.08
C VAL A 671 -14.78 -12.41 31.30
N GLN A 672 -14.16 -11.67 30.38
CA GLN A 672 -12.99 -12.12 29.64
C GLN A 672 -11.78 -11.23 30.00
N VAL A 673 -10.68 -11.88 30.34
CA VAL A 673 -9.44 -11.20 30.74
C VAL A 673 -8.33 -11.58 29.77
N PHE A 674 -7.66 -10.57 29.25
CA PHE A 674 -6.51 -10.71 28.37
C PHE A 674 -5.26 -10.21 29.10
N HIS A 675 -4.23 -11.02 29.13
CA HIS A 675 -2.94 -10.66 29.71
C HIS A 675 -1.98 -10.28 28.58
N ARG A 676 -1.34 -9.10 28.67
CA ARG A 676 -0.38 -8.64 27.68
C ARG A 676 0.91 -8.16 28.34
N THR A 677 2.01 -8.44 27.67
CA THR A 677 3.35 -7.96 28.03
C THR A 677 3.90 -7.12 26.89
N VAL A 678 4.35 -5.92 27.20
CA VAL A 678 4.95 -4.98 26.24
C VAL A 678 6.38 -4.66 26.62
N THR A 679 7.22 -4.46 25.61
CA THR A 679 8.64 -4.09 25.76
C THR A 679 8.84 -2.65 25.31
N ASN A 680 9.49 -1.84 26.13
CA ASN A 680 9.88 -0.48 25.76
C ASN A 680 11.04 -0.51 24.75
N VAL A 681 10.79 -0.09 23.52
CA VAL A 681 11.82 0.05 22.47
C VAL A 681 12.10 1.51 22.10
N GLY A 682 11.40 2.43 22.73
CA GLY A 682 11.59 3.88 22.61
C GLY A 682 12.85 4.38 23.32
N GLU A 683 12.90 5.68 23.59
CA GLU A 683 14.02 6.36 24.23
C GLU A 683 13.95 6.26 25.76
N GLY A 684 14.83 5.45 26.37
CA GLY A 684 15.11 5.49 27.80
C GLY A 684 13.92 5.30 28.72
N GLN A 685 13.85 6.14 29.79
CA GLN A 685 12.74 6.17 30.74
C GLN A 685 11.48 6.76 30.06
N SER A 686 10.33 6.09 30.19
CA SER A 686 9.08 6.54 29.58
C SER A 686 7.87 6.05 30.35
N ASN A 687 6.82 6.88 30.38
CA ASN A 687 5.55 6.56 31.00
C ASN A 687 4.47 6.51 29.91
N TYR A 688 3.56 5.58 30.05
CA TYR A 688 2.42 5.43 29.16
C TYR A 688 1.12 5.39 29.98
N THR A 689 0.10 6.08 29.51
CA THR A 689 -1.26 6.04 30.09
C THR A 689 -2.20 5.34 29.13
N ALA A 690 -3.07 4.47 29.63
CA ALA A 690 -4.07 3.78 28.83
C ALA A 690 -5.22 4.72 28.45
N GLU A 691 -5.58 4.74 27.18
CA GLU A 691 -6.79 5.34 26.64
C GLU A 691 -7.65 4.25 25.99
N LEU A 692 -8.93 4.17 26.38
CA LEU A 692 -9.85 3.14 25.93
C LEU A 692 -11.00 3.77 25.14
N THR A 693 -11.34 3.18 23.99
CA THR A 693 -12.60 3.43 23.30
C THR A 693 -13.74 2.72 24.06
N PRO A 694 -14.82 3.42 24.47
CA PRO A 694 -15.97 2.76 25.05
C PRO A 694 -16.61 1.77 24.08
N LEU A 695 -16.88 0.55 24.53
CA LEU A 695 -17.58 -0.47 23.76
C LEU A 695 -19.06 -0.51 24.22
N LYS A 696 -19.97 -0.38 23.27
CA LYS A 696 -21.42 -0.37 23.56
C LYS A 696 -21.86 -1.67 24.24
N GLY A 697 -22.46 -1.56 25.42
CA GLY A 697 -22.95 -2.71 26.19
C GLY A 697 -21.93 -3.49 26.99
N LEU A 698 -20.65 -3.07 26.98
CA LEU A 698 -19.57 -3.71 27.71
C LEU A 698 -18.86 -2.73 28.65
N LYS A 699 -18.41 -3.24 29.80
CA LYS A 699 -17.45 -2.55 30.65
C LYS A 699 -16.04 -2.97 30.24
N VAL A 700 -15.18 -2.01 30.00
CA VAL A 700 -13.76 -2.25 29.60
C VAL A 700 -12.86 -1.64 30.67
N LYS A 701 -11.90 -2.43 31.16
CA LYS A 701 -10.94 -2.00 32.17
C LYS A 701 -9.52 -2.46 31.80
N VAL A 702 -8.55 -1.60 32.05
CA VAL A 702 -7.12 -1.93 31.97
C VAL A 702 -6.49 -1.80 33.35
N ASP A 703 -5.66 -2.74 33.73
CA ASP A 703 -4.95 -2.74 35.01
C ASP A 703 -3.50 -3.25 34.85
N PRO A 704 -2.49 -2.43 35.18
CA PRO A 704 -2.56 -1.03 35.60
C PRO A 704 -2.93 -0.08 34.45
N GLU A 705 -3.52 1.09 34.77
CA GLU A 705 -3.82 2.14 33.79
C GLU A 705 -2.60 2.95 33.35
N LYS A 706 -1.46 2.74 34.02
CA LYS A 706 -0.17 3.39 33.72
C LYS A 706 0.96 2.39 33.71
N LEU A 707 1.80 2.47 32.70
CA LEU A 707 3.06 1.73 32.60
C LEU A 707 4.22 2.69 32.74
N VAL A 708 5.10 2.43 33.70
CA VAL A 708 6.28 3.27 34.02
C VAL A 708 7.54 2.46 33.74
N PHE A 709 8.20 2.75 32.63
CA PHE A 709 9.46 2.11 32.24
C PHE A 709 10.64 2.93 32.72
N ASN A 710 11.60 2.28 33.39
CA ASN A 710 12.81 2.89 33.87
C ASN A 710 13.92 2.92 32.83
N CYS A 711 13.90 2.02 31.88
CA CYS A 711 14.93 1.92 30.83
C CYS A 711 14.39 1.32 29.54
N LYS A 712 15.19 1.43 28.48
CA LYS A 712 14.96 0.74 27.21
C LYS A 712 15.08 -0.78 27.40
N HIS A 713 14.25 -1.53 26.71
CA HIS A 713 14.10 -3.00 26.75
C HIS A 713 13.52 -3.55 28.06
N GLU A 714 13.04 -2.71 28.96
CA GLU A 714 12.24 -3.16 30.10
C GLU A 714 10.86 -3.65 29.59
N THR A 715 10.35 -4.71 30.24
CA THR A 715 9.06 -5.32 29.94
C THR A 715 8.10 -5.10 31.10
N LEU A 716 6.88 -4.71 30.79
CA LEU A 716 5.80 -4.58 31.77
C LEU A 716 4.55 -5.28 31.24
N SER A 717 3.75 -5.79 32.18
CA SER A 717 2.51 -6.49 31.85
C SER A 717 1.29 -5.70 32.31
N TYR A 718 0.16 -5.94 31.65
CA TYR A 718 -1.14 -5.41 32.03
C TYR A 718 -2.25 -6.40 31.68
N ASN A 719 -3.41 -6.22 32.28
CA ASN A 719 -4.63 -6.96 31.97
C ASN A 719 -5.65 -6.02 31.31
N LEU A 720 -6.28 -6.49 30.22
CA LEU A 720 -7.50 -5.90 29.67
C LEU A 720 -8.67 -6.81 30.06
N THR A 721 -9.67 -6.26 30.74
CA THR A 721 -10.88 -6.97 31.14
C THR A 721 -12.07 -6.44 30.38
N LEU A 722 -12.82 -7.34 29.75
CA LEU A 722 -14.11 -7.09 29.13
C LEU A 722 -15.18 -7.80 29.93
N GLU A 723 -16.17 -7.03 30.45
CA GLU A 723 -17.27 -7.54 31.24
C GLU A 723 -18.58 -7.14 30.55
N GLY A 724 -19.49 -8.09 30.36
CA GLY A 724 -20.76 -7.84 29.69
C GLY A 724 -21.75 -8.99 29.80
N PRO A 725 -22.91 -8.89 29.15
CA PRO A 725 -23.87 -9.98 29.11
C PRO A 725 -23.26 -11.19 28.40
N LYS A 726 -23.60 -12.40 28.83
CA LYS A 726 -23.10 -13.64 28.21
C LYS A 726 -23.48 -13.77 26.73
N SER A 727 -24.58 -13.15 26.29
CA SER A 727 -24.95 -12.99 24.89
C SER A 727 -25.23 -11.49 24.63
N MET A 728 -24.48 -10.91 23.72
CA MET A 728 -24.59 -9.49 23.36
C MET A 728 -25.83 -9.24 22.51
N THR A 729 -26.42 -8.04 22.69
CA THR A 729 -27.48 -7.55 21.79
C THR A 729 -26.91 -7.16 20.42
N GLU A 730 -25.81 -6.45 20.43
CA GLU A 730 -25.10 -6.07 19.19
C GLU A 730 -24.42 -7.28 18.59
N TYR A 731 -24.44 -7.40 17.26
CA TYR A 731 -23.75 -8.49 16.57
C TYR A 731 -22.23 -8.38 16.73
N LEU A 732 -21.72 -7.15 16.66
CA LEU A 732 -20.31 -6.84 16.80
C LEU A 732 -20.15 -5.40 17.32
N VAL A 733 -19.21 -5.20 18.26
CA VAL A 733 -18.71 -3.90 18.67
C VAL A 733 -17.20 -3.88 18.61
N TYR A 734 -16.62 -2.73 18.26
CA TYR A 734 -15.16 -2.58 18.18
C TYR A 734 -14.68 -1.24 18.72
N GLY A 735 -13.44 -1.23 19.11
CA GLY A 735 -12.72 -0.07 19.59
C GLY A 735 -11.23 -0.34 19.73
N HIS A 736 -10.54 0.40 20.55
CA HIS A 736 -9.11 0.19 20.77
C HIS A 736 -8.67 0.54 22.19
N LEU A 737 -7.60 -0.12 22.62
CA LEU A 737 -6.72 0.32 23.67
C LEU A 737 -5.54 1.07 23.03
N SER A 738 -5.25 2.27 23.52
CA SER A 738 -4.05 3.03 23.14
C SER A 738 -3.19 3.32 24.38
N TRP A 739 -1.92 2.91 24.33
CA TRP A 739 -0.94 3.37 25.28
C TRP A 739 -0.29 4.65 24.76
N VAL A 740 -0.58 5.77 25.42
CA VAL A 740 -0.10 7.10 25.01
C VAL A 740 1.05 7.52 25.95
N SER A 741 2.21 7.80 25.36
CA SER A 741 3.37 8.27 26.14
C SER A 741 3.17 9.68 26.65
N ASP A 742 3.85 10.05 27.75
CA ASP A 742 3.91 11.41 28.22
C ASP A 742 4.36 12.36 27.08
N GLY A 743 3.58 13.41 26.84
CA GLY A 743 3.80 14.33 25.71
C GLY A 743 3.31 13.83 24.34
N GLY A 744 2.70 12.64 24.25
CA GLY A 744 2.01 12.15 23.05
C GLY A 744 2.90 11.75 21.88
N LYS A 745 4.23 11.59 22.08
CA LYS A 745 5.17 11.16 21.04
C LYS A 745 4.81 9.78 20.48
N TYR A 746 4.50 8.83 21.36
CA TYR A 746 4.14 7.47 21.02
C TYR A 746 2.68 7.21 21.31
N VAL A 747 1.99 6.59 20.37
CA VAL A 747 0.63 6.07 20.52
C VAL A 747 0.61 4.63 20.03
N VAL A 748 0.61 3.70 20.97
CA VAL A 748 0.68 2.25 20.72
C VAL A 748 -0.74 1.70 20.78
N ARG A 749 -1.38 1.51 19.62
CA ARG A 749 -2.80 1.18 19.51
C ARG A 749 -3.00 -0.31 19.22
N SER A 750 -3.94 -0.92 19.95
CA SER A 750 -4.36 -2.30 19.77
C SER A 750 -5.88 -2.36 19.56
N PRO A 751 -6.38 -2.92 18.45
CA PRO A 751 -7.81 -3.04 18.22
C PRO A 751 -8.44 -4.05 19.16
N ILE A 752 -9.69 -3.79 19.55
CA ILE A 752 -10.53 -4.65 20.37
C ILE A 752 -11.82 -4.94 19.60
N VAL A 753 -12.15 -6.21 19.43
CA VAL A 753 -13.43 -6.67 18.90
C VAL A 753 -14.15 -7.49 19.97
N ALA A 754 -15.43 -7.22 20.16
CA ALA A 754 -16.31 -8.12 20.90
C ALA A 754 -17.51 -8.46 20.02
N THR A 755 -17.85 -9.74 19.95
CA THR A 755 -18.87 -10.26 19.03
C THR A 755 -19.67 -11.39 19.63
N ARG A 756 -20.88 -11.57 19.11
CA ARG A 756 -21.72 -12.75 19.38
C ARG A 756 -21.63 -13.84 18.31
N MET A 757 -20.69 -13.72 17.37
CA MET A 757 -20.41 -14.77 16.39
C MET A 757 -20.08 -16.08 17.09
N ASP A 758 -20.43 -17.20 16.48
CA ASP A 758 -19.92 -18.50 16.90
C ASP A 758 -18.50 -18.68 16.31
N PRO A 759 -17.47 -18.83 17.15
CA PRO A 759 -16.10 -18.99 16.67
C PRO A 759 -15.88 -20.27 15.83
N GLY A 760 -16.79 -21.23 15.87
CA GLY A 760 -16.70 -22.52 15.15
C GLY A 760 -17.53 -22.60 13.88
N MET A 761 -18.40 -21.64 13.61
CA MET A 761 -19.26 -21.65 12.41
C MET A 761 -18.77 -20.65 11.37
N ALA A 762 -18.60 -21.13 10.13
CA ALA A 762 -18.65 -20.23 8.99
C ALA A 762 -20.04 -19.56 9.00
N PRO A 763 -20.13 -18.21 8.82
CA PRO A 763 -21.44 -17.57 8.69
C PRO A 763 -22.21 -18.28 7.57
N ASP A 764 -23.48 -18.60 7.82
CA ASP A 764 -24.37 -19.17 6.80
C ASP A 764 -24.35 -18.22 5.59
N PHE A 765 -23.95 -18.72 4.44
CA PHE A 765 -23.84 -17.97 3.17
C PHE A 765 -25.21 -17.47 2.63
N PHE A 766 -26.29 -17.59 3.42
CA PHE A 766 -27.65 -17.20 3.06
C PHE A 766 -28.29 -16.29 4.12
N GLY A 767 -27.86 -15.04 4.14
CA GLY A 767 -28.48 -14.01 4.95
C GLY A 767 -28.24 -12.66 4.31
N GLY A 768 -29.02 -12.34 3.27
CA GLY A 768 -29.00 -11.01 2.70
C GLY A 768 -29.38 -9.96 3.75
N PHE A 769 -28.56 -8.92 3.87
CA PHE A 769 -28.90 -7.61 4.46
C PHE A 769 -28.96 -6.57 3.35
#